data_fa6793c9fc2c3f087b011118280103e8
#
_entry.id   fa6793c9fc2c3f087b011118280103e8
#
_cell.length_a   1.000
_cell.length_b   1.000
_cell.length_c   1.000
_cell.angle_alpha   90.00
_cell.angle_beta   90.00
_cell.angle_gamma   90.00
#
_symmetry.space_group_name_H-M   'P 1'
#
loop_
_entity.id
_entity.type
_entity.pdbx_description
1 polymer ?
#
loop_
_entity_poly.entity_id
_entity_poly.type
_entity_poly.pdbx_seq_one_letter_code
_entity_poly.pdbx_strand_id
1 'polypeptide(L)'
;MLQALARFAIAAPKRVIAAALLMMVAAGVFAIPVMDSLSAGGMRNSTSQSWYASKILADKFDQGDMQLIVSVSSDAGAQGVSARKVATDLVAQLERFPFVAQVQSAWTAPPPMARSMLSEDGRTGLIIAGITGGESGAQKNGRELVPLFHDRNGVTVTPGGEVMTYIEANDQSKRDLLTMEALGLPVSFVVLVWVFGGMLAAAVPLAVGIFAIVGSMAILRAVAAFTEVSIFSLNLALVMGLALAIDYTLLIVSRFRDEIADGAERDDALVRTMATAGRTVLFSALTVSLSMATMALFPMYFLKSLAYAGVAVVALAAVAAVVVTPAAIAVLGTRLDALDMRRFGRRLLRRPEPAARAVTETFWYRWTKQVLRRSIPVAATVIALLLVLGTPFLGVKWGFPDDRVLGQSAASRQVGDTLRTDFAVNSLTTLMVVIPNVIDLPPAEIDRYARQLSQVADVESVSAPGGTFASGVRVGPPMAPTGLKDGSAFFTVSTDAPLFSAASENQLDRLHAVATPGGRDVLLTGHAQINRDSADAVASTMPLVLSLIAVITFVLLFLLTGSVVLPLKALVLNVLSLTASFGALVWVFQDGNLGAFGTAATGTMAAQIPALLFCLAFGLSMDYEVFLISRIREHWLASGQTRVDNDEAVALGIARTGRVVTAAAVLMAVSFSTLMAAEVSVMRMFGLGLTLAVLADATVVRMMLMPAFMHLLGRYNWWAPAPMRRLHKRFGIAESGETSPPREPILPLPVAT
;
A
#
# COMPACT_ATOMS: atom_id res chain seq x y z
N MET A 1 33.24 -7.76 -5.39
CA MET A 1 32.19 -8.62 -4.82
C MET A 1 31.30 -9.23 -5.92
N LEU A 2 30.60 -8.45 -6.74
CA LEU A 2 29.69 -8.95 -7.80
C LEU A 2 30.37 -9.82 -8.85
N GLN A 3 31.56 -9.47 -9.30
CA GLN A 3 32.36 -10.32 -10.21
C GLN A 3 32.78 -11.64 -9.57
N ALA A 4 33.08 -11.66 -8.26
CA ALA A 4 33.36 -12.89 -7.54
C ALA A 4 32.11 -13.77 -7.44
N LEU A 5 30.93 -13.19 -7.16
CA LEU A 5 29.66 -13.90 -7.20
C LEU A 5 29.35 -14.49 -8.59
N ALA A 6 29.59 -13.73 -9.66
CA ALA A 6 29.43 -14.22 -11.03
C ALA A 6 30.35 -15.42 -11.31
N ARG A 7 31.63 -15.32 -10.97
CA ARG A 7 32.58 -16.43 -11.11
C ARG A 7 32.18 -17.66 -10.28
N PHE A 8 31.68 -17.46 -9.06
CA PHE A 8 31.16 -18.55 -8.24
C PHE A 8 29.93 -19.20 -8.86
N ALA A 9 29.00 -18.38 -9.37
CA ALA A 9 27.80 -18.88 -10.06
C ALA A 9 28.16 -19.65 -11.34
N ILE A 10 29.22 -19.27 -12.06
CA ILE A 10 29.73 -19.98 -13.23
C ILE A 10 30.42 -21.29 -12.81
N ALA A 11 31.23 -21.27 -11.75
CA ALA A 11 32.01 -22.44 -11.32
C ALA A 11 31.12 -23.57 -10.70
N ALA A 12 30.02 -23.20 -10.03
CA ALA A 12 29.18 -24.17 -9.34
C ALA A 12 27.65 -23.87 -9.50
N PRO A 13 27.13 -23.70 -10.72
CA PRO A 13 25.78 -23.19 -10.93
C PRO A 13 24.69 -24.12 -10.37
N LYS A 14 24.87 -25.43 -10.51
CA LYS A 14 23.91 -26.43 -9.96
C LYS A 14 23.86 -26.42 -8.45
N ARG A 15 24.99 -26.16 -7.76
CA ARG A 15 25.03 -26.04 -6.30
C ARG A 15 24.31 -24.80 -5.82
N VAL A 16 24.48 -23.67 -6.53
CA VAL A 16 23.78 -22.41 -6.21
C VAL A 16 22.28 -22.61 -6.35
N ILE A 17 21.80 -23.20 -7.44
CA ILE A 17 20.38 -23.46 -7.66
C ILE A 17 19.83 -24.44 -6.62
N ALA A 18 20.57 -25.51 -6.31
CA ALA A 18 20.15 -26.48 -5.30
C ALA A 18 20.05 -25.85 -3.90
N ALA A 19 21.02 -25.01 -3.52
CA ALA A 19 20.99 -24.26 -2.26
C ALA A 19 19.81 -23.29 -2.21
N ALA A 20 19.52 -22.57 -3.31
CA ALA A 20 18.37 -21.67 -3.41
C ALA A 20 17.04 -22.44 -3.27
N LEU A 21 16.91 -23.59 -3.93
CA LEU A 21 15.74 -24.45 -3.81
C LEU A 21 15.57 -25.00 -2.38
N LEU A 22 16.66 -25.43 -1.74
CA LEU A 22 16.61 -25.89 -0.36
C LEU A 22 16.18 -24.79 0.60
N MET A 23 16.74 -23.57 0.45
CA MET A 23 16.33 -22.40 1.23
C MET A 23 14.85 -22.05 0.98
N MET A 24 14.40 -22.12 -0.27
CA MET A 24 13.01 -21.85 -0.63
C MET A 24 12.05 -22.86 0.02
N VAL A 25 12.40 -24.15 0.01
CA VAL A 25 11.59 -25.19 0.66
C VAL A 25 11.57 -24.98 2.18
N ALA A 26 12.73 -24.73 2.80
CA ALA A 26 12.81 -24.47 4.24
C ALA A 26 12.01 -23.22 4.64
N ALA A 27 12.16 -22.12 3.88
CA ALA A 27 11.39 -20.91 4.09
C ALA A 27 9.88 -21.13 3.88
N GLY A 28 9.50 -21.94 2.87
CA GLY A 28 8.11 -22.28 2.60
C GLY A 28 7.46 -23.06 3.72
N VAL A 29 8.13 -24.12 4.23
CA VAL A 29 7.64 -24.88 5.38
C VAL A 29 7.51 -23.99 6.62
N PHE A 30 8.49 -23.12 6.85
CA PHE A 30 8.42 -22.16 7.96
C PHE A 30 7.30 -21.14 7.76
N ALA A 31 7.00 -20.72 6.55
CA ALA A 31 5.99 -19.71 6.23
C ALA A 31 4.53 -20.21 6.28
N ILE A 32 4.27 -21.54 6.20
CA ILE A 32 2.90 -22.09 6.12
C ILE A 32 1.91 -21.44 7.10
N PRO A 33 2.18 -21.30 8.41
CA PRO A 33 1.23 -20.73 9.34
C PRO A 33 1.26 -19.20 9.43
N VAL A 34 1.93 -18.49 8.51
CA VAL A 34 2.00 -17.01 8.55
C VAL A 34 0.63 -16.38 8.53
N MET A 35 -0.30 -16.91 7.72
CA MET A 35 -1.66 -16.35 7.54
C MET A 35 -2.49 -16.34 8.83
N ASP A 36 -2.22 -17.26 9.75
CA ASP A 36 -2.95 -17.36 11.02
C ASP A 36 -2.33 -16.47 12.12
N SER A 37 -1.14 -15.93 11.87
CA SER A 37 -0.44 -15.01 12.77
C SER A 37 -0.62 -13.52 12.38
N LEU A 38 -1.36 -13.24 11.31
CA LEU A 38 -1.61 -11.89 10.80
C LEU A 38 -3.04 -11.45 11.09
N SER A 39 -3.25 -10.13 11.27
CA SER A 39 -4.56 -9.53 11.52
C SER A 39 -4.93 -8.48 10.48
N ALA A 40 -6.22 -8.25 10.24
CA ALA A 40 -6.71 -7.23 9.31
C ALA A 40 -6.77 -5.81 9.90
N GLY A 41 -5.92 -5.50 10.87
CA GLY A 41 -5.96 -4.25 11.61
C GLY A 41 -4.74 -3.35 11.42
N GLY A 42 -4.55 -2.45 12.39
CA GLY A 42 -3.37 -1.60 12.50
C GLY A 42 -3.48 -0.21 11.93
N MET A 43 -4.67 0.22 11.55
CA MET A 43 -4.89 1.56 11.00
C MET A 43 -5.08 2.63 12.09
N ARG A 44 -5.36 2.22 13.34
CA ARG A 44 -5.47 3.14 14.49
C ARG A 44 -4.09 3.62 14.95
N ASN A 45 -4.04 4.86 15.41
CA ASN A 45 -2.84 5.40 16.05
C ASN A 45 -2.77 4.94 17.52
N SER A 46 -1.84 4.06 17.84
CA SER A 46 -1.66 3.51 19.21
C SER A 46 -1.11 4.52 20.25
N THR A 47 -0.76 5.73 19.84
CA THR A 47 -0.28 6.79 20.70
C THR A 47 -1.28 7.95 20.87
N SER A 48 -2.49 7.79 20.31
CA SER A 48 -3.52 8.83 20.31
C SER A 48 -4.38 8.83 21.58
N GLN A 49 -5.06 9.95 21.81
CA GLN A 49 -6.04 10.06 22.90
C GLN A 49 -7.17 9.04 22.74
N SER A 50 -7.67 8.82 21.53
CA SER A 50 -8.74 7.87 21.27
C SER A 50 -8.34 6.44 21.61
N TRP A 51 -7.09 6.07 21.39
CA TRP A 51 -6.56 4.76 21.78
C TRP A 51 -6.50 4.61 23.30
N TYR A 52 -5.97 5.64 24.02
CA TYR A 52 -5.92 5.63 25.48
C TYR A 52 -7.31 5.62 26.11
N ALA A 53 -8.25 6.40 25.56
CA ALA A 53 -9.64 6.38 26.00
C ALA A 53 -10.27 4.99 25.82
N SER A 54 -10.12 4.37 24.64
CA SER A 54 -10.62 3.02 24.37
C SER A 54 -10.03 1.98 25.33
N LYS A 55 -8.73 2.09 25.64
CA LYS A 55 -8.07 1.22 26.60
C LYS A 55 -8.64 1.36 28.01
N ILE A 56 -8.89 2.60 28.49
CA ILE A 56 -9.53 2.82 29.81
C ILE A 56 -10.94 2.22 29.81
N LEU A 57 -11.71 2.37 28.71
CA LEU A 57 -13.04 1.79 28.58
C LEU A 57 -13.01 0.26 28.64
N ALA A 58 -12.07 -0.38 27.98
CA ALA A 58 -11.88 -1.82 28.02
C ALA A 58 -11.42 -2.31 29.41
N ASP A 59 -10.36 -1.71 29.97
CA ASP A 59 -9.71 -2.19 31.20
C ASP A 59 -10.56 -1.94 32.47
N LYS A 60 -11.24 -0.78 32.53
CA LYS A 60 -11.96 -0.38 33.76
C LYS A 60 -13.48 -0.56 33.66
N PHE A 61 -14.05 -0.40 32.48
CA PHE A 61 -15.50 -0.34 32.30
C PHE A 61 -16.06 -1.55 31.54
N ASP A 62 -15.24 -2.53 31.25
CA ASP A 62 -15.62 -3.78 30.57
C ASP A 62 -16.34 -3.53 29.22
N GLN A 63 -15.98 -2.44 28.49
CA GLN A 63 -16.61 -2.13 27.19
C GLN A 63 -16.09 -3.01 26.04
N GLY A 64 -15.05 -3.82 26.29
CA GLY A 64 -14.35 -4.59 25.25
C GLY A 64 -13.42 -3.72 24.39
N ASP A 65 -12.56 -4.37 23.63
CA ASP A 65 -11.61 -3.70 22.73
C ASP A 65 -12.22 -3.43 21.36
N MET A 66 -13.12 -4.35 20.91
CA MET A 66 -13.82 -4.26 19.63
C MET A 66 -15.30 -4.59 19.81
N GLN A 67 -16.17 -3.91 19.04
CA GLN A 67 -17.61 -4.08 19.11
C GLN A 67 -18.07 -5.22 18.20
N LEU A 68 -18.89 -6.11 18.75
CA LEU A 68 -19.72 -7.08 18.05
C LEU A 68 -21.15 -6.55 18.02
N ILE A 69 -21.78 -6.53 16.85
CA ILE A 69 -23.19 -6.20 16.68
C ILE A 69 -23.85 -7.38 15.99
N VAL A 70 -24.93 -7.91 16.57
CA VAL A 70 -25.72 -8.96 15.93
C VAL A 70 -27.11 -8.44 15.67
N SER A 71 -27.52 -8.45 14.40
CA SER A 71 -28.91 -8.15 14.03
C SER A 71 -29.75 -9.41 14.05
N VAL A 72 -30.91 -9.33 14.67
CA VAL A 72 -31.86 -10.42 14.77
C VAL A 72 -33.18 -9.94 14.14
N SER A 73 -33.50 -10.47 12.96
CA SER A 73 -34.63 -10.03 12.14
C SER A 73 -35.72 -11.12 12.03
N SER A 74 -36.99 -10.72 12.01
CA SER A 74 -38.11 -11.63 11.80
C SER A 74 -39.26 -10.93 11.10
N ASP A 75 -39.92 -11.58 10.15
CA ASP A 75 -41.11 -11.07 9.48
C ASP A 75 -42.29 -10.88 10.46
N ALA A 76 -42.30 -11.63 11.55
CA ALA A 76 -43.30 -11.48 12.64
C ALA A 76 -42.97 -10.32 13.60
N GLY A 77 -41.88 -9.56 13.30
CA GLY A 77 -41.36 -8.49 14.15
C GLY A 77 -40.33 -8.95 15.17
N ALA A 78 -39.41 -8.06 15.52
CA ALA A 78 -38.34 -8.31 16.48
C ALA A 78 -38.87 -8.66 17.90
N GLN A 79 -40.02 -8.12 18.28
CA GLN A 79 -40.67 -8.41 19.56
C GLN A 79 -41.52 -9.68 19.54
N GLY A 80 -41.63 -10.39 18.40
CA GLY A 80 -42.29 -11.66 18.25
C GLY A 80 -41.67 -12.76 19.13
N VAL A 81 -42.48 -13.79 19.47
CA VAL A 81 -42.05 -14.85 20.39
C VAL A 81 -40.82 -15.59 19.92
N SER A 82 -40.73 -15.89 18.61
CA SER A 82 -39.57 -16.59 18.03
C SER A 82 -38.29 -15.73 18.08
N ALA A 83 -38.37 -14.46 17.66
CA ALA A 83 -37.25 -13.54 17.68
C ALA A 83 -36.73 -13.29 19.11
N ARG A 84 -37.66 -13.04 20.04
CA ARG A 84 -37.33 -12.88 21.47
C ARG A 84 -36.62 -14.10 22.03
N LYS A 85 -37.13 -15.31 21.74
CA LYS A 85 -36.50 -16.56 22.22
C LYS A 85 -35.12 -16.72 21.66
N VAL A 86 -34.92 -16.57 20.33
CA VAL A 86 -33.63 -16.69 19.68
C VAL A 86 -32.63 -15.67 20.24
N ALA A 87 -33.06 -14.42 20.41
CA ALA A 87 -32.18 -13.34 20.91
C ALA A 87 -31.80 -13.57 22.39
N THR A 88 -32.75 -13.95 23.26
CA THR A 88 -32.43 -14.22 24.68
C THR A 88 -31.54 -15.45 24.85
N ASP A 89 -31.78 -16.50 24.05
CA ASP A 89 -30.89 -17.67 24.03
C ASP A 89 -29.48 -17.30 23.56
N LEU A 90 -29.36 -16.44 22.55
CA LEU A 90 -28.07 -15.98 22.05
C LEU A 90 -27.34 -15.10 23.06
N VAL A 91 -28.02 -14.16 23.72
CA VAL A 91 -27.44 -13.36 24.82
C VAL A 91 -26.87 -14.28 25.90
N ALA A 92 -27.66 -15.27 26.37
CA ALA A 92 -27.20 -16.21 27.39
C ALA A 92 -26.04 -17.10 26.94
N GLN A 93 -25.88 -17.37 25.63
CA GLN A 93 -24.75 -18.06 25.09
C GLN A 93 -23.51 -17.15 25.05
N LEU A 94 -23.63 -15.89 24.58
CA LEU A 94 -22.55 -14.91 24.51
C LEU A 94 -21.97 -14.62 25.90
N GLU A 95 -22.81 -14.46 26.92
CA GLU A 95 -22.37 -14.19 28.31
C GLU A 95 -21.56 -15.34 28.94
N ARG A 96 -21.55 -16.52 28.36
CA ARG A 96 -20.72 -17.67 28.84
C ARG A 96 -19.25 -17.56 28.48
N PHE A 97 -18.92 -16.75 27.48
CA PHE A 97 -17.54 -16.61 27.05
C PHE A 97 -16.82 -15.55 27.88
N PRO A 98 -15.66 -15.86 28.49
CA PRO A 98 -14.96 -14.95 29.40
C PRO A 98 -14.39 -13.72 28.69
N PHE A 99 -14.28 -13.75 27.37
CA PHE A 99 -13.82 -12.66 26.57
C PHE A 99 -14.94 -11.77 25.98
N VAL A 100 -16.19 -12.09 26.27
CA VAL A 100 -17.36 -11.27 25.92
C VAL A 100 -17.71 -10.39 27.08
N ALA A 101 -17.69 -9.09 26.85
CA ALA A 101 -17.98 -8.06 27.83
C ALA A 101 -19.28 -7.32 27.49
N GLN A 102 -20.01 -6.90 28.52
CA GLN A 102 -21.21 -6.05 28.41
C GLN A 102 -22.19 -6.39 27.28
N VAL A 103 -22.86 -7.52 27.36
CA VAL A 103 -23.91 -7.85 26.40
C VAL A 103 -25.15 -7.01 26.64
N GLN A 104 -25.53 -6.21 25.65
CA GLN A 104 -26.79 -5.41 25.65
C GLN A 104 -27.68 -5.85 24.51
N SER A 105 -28.98 -5.87 24.71
CA SER A 105 -29.89 -6.26 23.63
C SER A 105 -31.24 -5.54 23.71
N ALA A 106 -31.90 -5.43 22.58
CA ALA A 106 -33.27 -4.88 22.49
C ALA A 106 -34.28 -5.63 23.37
N TRP A 107 -33.92 -6.81 23.90
CA TRP A 107 -34.81 -7.67 24.69
C TRP A 107 -34.49 -7.69 26.18
N THR A 108 -33.27 -7.33 26.58
CA THR A 108 -32.81 -7.37 27.97
C THR A 108 -32.48 -6.00 28.55
N ALA A 109 -32.26 -4.99 27.70
CA ALA A 109 -31.97 -3.62 28.14
C ALA A 109 -33.21 -2.92 28.76
N PRO A 110 -33.02 -1.90 29.63
CA PRO A 110 -34.10 -1.06 30.12
C PRO A 110 -34.87 -0.40 28.97
N PRO A 111 -36.22 -0.15 29.18
CA PRO A 111 -37.11 0.28 28.07
C PRO A 111 -36.63 1.46 27.21
N PRO A 112 -36.02 2.52 27.73
CA PRO A 112 -35.52 3.59 26.87
C PRO A 112 -34.40 3.12 25.90
N MET A 113 -33.43 2.38 26.43
CA MET A 113 -32.30 1.83 25.65
C MET A 113 -32.80 0.70 24.70
N ALA A 114 -33.70 -0.14 25.12
CA ALA A 114 -34.27 -1.20 24.31
C ALA A 114 -34.90 -0.65 23.01
N ARG A 115 -35.57 0.52 23.09
CA ARG A 115 -36.22 1.16 21.93
C ARG A 115 -35.20 1.63 20.89
N SER A 116 -34.05 2.21 21.30
CA SER A 116 -33.03 2.64 20.36
C SER A 116 -32.28 1.49 19.67
N MET A 117 -32.45 0.27 20.19
CA MET A 117 -31.89 -0.95 19.62
C MET A 117 -32.91 -1.72 18.72
N LEU A 118 -34.04 -1.14 18.41
CA LEU A 118 -35.02 -1.65 17.47
C LEU A 118 -35.04 -0.79 16.21
N SER A 119 -35.20 -1.44 15.05
CA SER A 119 -35.39 -0.74 13.78
C SER A 119 -36.71 0.03 13.76
N GLU A 120 -36.80 1.08 12.93
CA GLU A 120 -38.00 1.91 12.81
C GLU A 120 -39.23 1.11 12.38
N ASP A 121 -39.05 0.09 11.54
CA ASP A 121 -40.11 -0.83 11.11
C ASP A 121 -40.47 -1.91 12.16
N GLY A 122 -39.72 -2.00 13.25
CA GLY A 122 -39.88 -2.96 14.31
C GLY A 122 -39.56 -4.42 13.96
N ARG A 123 -38.97 -4.69 12.80
CA ARG A 123 -38.61 -6.04 12.34
C ARG A 123 -37.29 -6.55 12.85
N THR A 124 -36.33 -5.65 13.09
CA THR A 124 -34.96 -5.96 13.47
C THR A 124 -34.64 -5.43 14.86
N GLY A 125 -34.00 -6.24 15.69
CA GLY A 125 -33.43 -5.82 16.97
C GLY A 125 -31.95 -6.15 17.03
N LEU A 126 -31.21 -5.41 17.85
CA LEU A 126 -29.75 -5.54 17.99
C LEU A 126 -29.39 -6.23 19.30
N ILE A 127 -28.29 -7.00 19.22
CA ILE A 127 -27.47 -7.43 20.34
C ILE A 127 -26.10 -6.79 20.14
N ILE A 128 -25.60 -6.06 21.14
CA ILE A 128 -24.32 -5.38 21.11
C ILE A 128 -23.46 -5.94 22.25
N ALA A 129 -22.24 -6.36 21.95
CA ALA A 129 -21.29 -6.88 22.93
C ALA A 129 -19.88 -6.35 22.66
N GLY A 130 -19.09 -6.19 23.70
CA GLY A 130 -17.67 -5.93 23.59
C GLY A 130 -16.89 -7.24 23.56
N ILE A 131 -15.86 -7.32 22.70
CA ILE A 131 -14.94 -8.45 22.66
C ILE A 131 -13.57 -7.97 23.14
N THR A 132 -13.01 -8.67 24.14
CA THR A 132 -11.72 -8.35 24.74
C THR A 132 -10.55 -9.07 24.08
N GLY A 133 -9.34 -8.58 24.28
CA GLY A 133 -8.10 -9.20 23.81
C GLY A 133 -7.22 -8.29 22.94
N GLY A 134 -7.48 -6.99 22.93
CA GLY A 134 -6.86 -6.04 22.00
C GLY A 134 -7.35 -6.27 20.56
N GLU A 135 -6.81 -5.56 19.58
CA GLU A 135 -7.29 -5.64 18.20
C GLU A 135 -7.13 -7.06 17.60
N SER A 136 -5.97 -7.68 17.76
CA SER A 136 -5.70 -9.02 17.21
C SER A 136 -6.35 -10.15 18.03
N GLY A 137 -6.36 -10.05 19.35
CA GLY A 137 -6.99 -11.03 20.22
C GLY A 137 -8.51 -11.02 20.11
N ALA A 138 -9.13 -9.84 20.00
CA ALA A 138 -10.57 -9.71 19.81
C ALA A 138 -11.03 -10.36 18.49
N GLN A 139 -10.25 -10.25 17.41
CA GLN A 139 -10.52 -10.96 16.15
C GLN A 139 -10.47 -12.49 16.33
N LYS A 140 -9.46 -12.99 17.07
CA LYS A 140 -9.35 -14.43 17.36
C LYS A 140 -10.51 -14.91 18.22
N ASN A 141 -10.85 -14.19 19.29
CA ASN A 141 -11.96 -14.50 20.19
C ASN A 141 -13.31 -14.40 19.46
N GLY A 142 -13.52 -13.37 18.64
CA GLY A 142 -14.73 -13.22 17.84
C GLY A 142 -14.94 -14.36 16.85
N ARG A 143 -13.86 -14.95 16.33
CA ARG A 143 -13.94 -16.10 15.43
C ARG A 143 -14.51 -17.34 16.12
N GLU A 144 -14.34 -17.50 17.43
CA GLU A 144 -14.96 -18.59 18.20
C GLU A 144 -16.47 -18.44 18.32
N LEU A 145 -16.99 -17.22 18.14
CA LEU A 145 -18.43 -16.93 18.22
C LEU A 145 -19.15 -17.15 16.89
N VAL A 146 -18.44 -17.17 15.76
CA VAL A 146 -19.06 -17.29 14.41
C VAL A 146 -20.04 -18.48 14.30
N PRO A 147 -19.78 -19.68 14.85
CA PRO A 147 -20.70 -20.81 14.79
C PRO A 147 -22.05 -20.58 15.48
N LEU A 148 -22.18 -19.58 16.36
CA LEU A 148 -23.42 -19.25 17.03
C LEU A 148 -24.41 -18.50 16.12
N PHE A 149 -23.91 -17.82 15.09
CA PHE A 149 -24.67 -16.93 14.22
C PHE A 149 -25.18 -17.69 13.00
N HIS A 150 -26.37 -18.26 13.13
CA HIS A 150 -27.06 -18.95 12.06
C HIS A 150 -28.58 -18.77 12.21
N ASP A 151 -29.27 -18.81 11.10
CA ASP A 151 -30.71 -18.67 11.03
C ASP A 151 -31.41 -19.84 11.72
N ARG A 152 -32.45 -19.55 12.50
CA ARG A 152 -33.23 -20.57 13.23
C ARG A 152 -34.66 -20.10 13.51
N ASN A 153 -35.61 -21.03 13.41
CA ASN A 153 -37.03 -20.79 13.72
C ASN A 153 -37.66 -19.64 12.91
N GLY A 154 -37.25 -19.42 11.67
CA GLY A 154 -37.75 -18.31 10.84
C GLY A 154 -37.22 -16.93 11.29
N VAL A 155 -36.11 -16.92 12.01
CA VAL A 155 -35.42 -15.71 12.47
C VAL A 155 -34.05 -15.68 11.83
N THR A 156 -33.71 -14.58 11.15
CA THR A 156 -32.40 -14.34 10.56
C THR A 156 -31.48 -13.71 11.60
N VAL A 157 -30.29 -14.28 11.75
CA VAL A 157 -29.26 -13.84 12.70
C VAL A 157 -28.01 -13.47 11.92
N THR A 158 -27.71 -12.17 11.78
CA THR A 158 -26.58 -11.68 11.02
C THR A 158 -25.57 -10.99 11.92
N PRO A 159 -24.32 -11.50 12.00
CA PRO A 159 -23.27 -10.87 12.79
C PRO A 159 -22.62 -9.72 12.03
N GLY A 160 -22.22 -8.67 12.74
CA GLY A 160 -21.57 -7.49 12.21
C GLY A 160 -20.78 -6.75 13.30
N GLY A 161 -20.60 -5.47 13.09
CA GLY A 161 -19.78 -4.63 13.96
C GLY A 161 -18.29 -4.77 13.61
N GLU A 162 -17.46 -4.05 14.36
CA GLU A 162 -16.03 -3.90 14.05
C GLU A 162 -15.30 -5.24 14.02
N VAL A 163 -15.51 -6.10 15.03
CA VAL A 163 -14.81 -7.39 15.11
C VAL A 163 -15.12 -8.30 13.91
N MET A 164 -16.39 -8.33 13.47
CA MET A 164 -16.78 -9.14 12.31
C MET A 164 -16.25 -8.55 11.00
N THR A 165 -16.23 -7.23 10.85
CA THR A 165 -15.64 -6.57 9.69
C THR A 165 -14.17 -6.95 9.51
N TYR A 166 -13.39 -6.97 10.60
CA TYR A 166 -11.98 -7.38 10.53
C TYR A 166 -11.80 -8.89 10.26
N ILE A 167 -12.65 -9.75 10.86
CA ILE A 167 -12.61 -11.19 10.58
C ILE A 167 -12.92 -11.46 9.11
N GLU A 168 -13.99 -10.86 8.58
CA GLU A 168 -14.41 -11.03 7.18
C GLU A 168 -13.38 -10.42 6.20
N ALA A 169 -12.80 -9.25 6.54
CA ALA A 169 -11.73 -8.64 5.74
C ALA A 169 -10.47 -9.52 5.70
N ASN A 170 -10.12 -10.17 6.82
CA ASN A 170 -9.01 -11.11 6.88
C ASN A 170 -9.29 -12.35 6.01
N ASP A 171 -10.46 -12.94 6.13
CA ASP A 171 -10.85 -14.12 5.36
C ASP A 171 -10.99 -13.80 3.86
N GLN A 172 -11.53 -12.62 3.54
CA GLN A 172 -11.60 -12.15 2.15
C GLN A 172 -10.21 -11.88 1.58
N SER A 173 -9.31 -11.25 2.35
CA SER A 173 -7.93 -11.03 1.91
C SER A 173 -7.19 -12.34 1.61
N LYS A 174 -7.47 -13.41 2.37
CA LYS A 174 -6.93 -14.76 2.08
C LYS A 174 -7.47 -15.33 0.77
N ARG A 175 -8.77 -15.17 0.49
CA ARG A 175 -9.38 -15.59 -0.79
C ARG A 175 -8.87 -14.75 -1.96
N ASP A 176 -8.80 -13.44 -1.77
CA ASP A 176 -8.30 -12.50 -2.77
C ASP A 176 -6.86 -12.84 -3.18
N LEU A 177 -6.01 -13.21 -2.22
CA LEU A 177 -4.63 -13.64 -2.47
C LEU A 177 -4.57 -14.78 -3.48
N LEU A 178 -5.38 -15.84 -3.28
CA LEU A 178 -5.43 -16.99 -4.20
C LEU A 178 -5.93 -16.59 -5.58
N THR A 179 -6.92 -15.72 -5.67
CA THR A 179 -7.48 -15.23 -6.94
C THR A 179 -6.45 -14.37 -7.68
N MET A 180 -5.76 -13.48 -6.97
CA MET A 180 -4.72 -12.64 -7.55
C MET A 180 -3.54 -13.45 -8.08
N GLU A 181 -3.10 -14.50 -7.35
CA GLU A 181 -2.05 -15.40 -7.83
C GLU A 181 -2.48 -16.21 -9.05
N ALA A 182 -3.70 -16.76 -9.02
CA ALA A 182 -4.23 -17.55 -10.12
C ALA A 182 -4.35 -16.74 -11.44
N LEU A 183 -4.56 -15.44 -11.35
CA LEU A 183 -4.58 -14.53 -12.50
C LEU A 183 -3.19 -13.95 -12.79
N GLY A 184 -2.49 -13.50 -11.77
CA GLY A 184 -1.25 -12.74 -11.90
C GLY A 184 -0.10 -13.56 -12.48
N LEU A 185 0.11 -14.77 -11.99
CA LEU A 185 1.21 -15.62 -12.44
C LEU A 185 1.08 -16.02 -13.93
N PRO A 186 -0.06 -16.54 -14.41
CA PRO A 186 -0.19 -16.88 -15.83
C PRO A 186 -0.10 -15.66 -16.76
N VAL A 187 -0.77 -14.55 -16.41
CA VAL A 187 -0.73 -13.33 -17.23
C VAL A 187 0.68 -12.77 -17.29
N SER A 188 1.37 -12.67 -16.13
CA SER A 188 2.77 -12.23 -16.09
C SER A 188 3.67 -13.17 -16.90
N PHE A 189 3.47 -14.48 -16.85
CA PHE A 189 4.24 -15.43 -17.63
C PHE A 189 4.02 -15.23 -19.14
N VAL A 190 2.79 -15.04 -19.60
CA VAL A 190 2.48 -14.77 -21.01
C VAL A 190 3.14 -13.48 -21.49
N VAL A 191 3.06 -12.41 -20.69
CA VAL A 191 3.71 -11.13 -21.01
C VAL A 191 5.24 -11.29 -21.01
N LEU A 192 5.81 -12.04 -20.07
CA LEU A 192 7.23 -12.36 -20.04
C LEU A 192 7.68 -13.12 -21.29
N VAL A 193 6.92 -14.13 -21.72
CA VAL A 193 7.19 -14.85 -22.97
C VAL A 193 7.14 -13.89 -24.16
N TRP A 194 6.20 -12.97 -24.18
CA TRP A 194 6.13 -11.94 -25.23
C TRP A 194 7.34 -10.99 -25.21
N VAL A 195 7.80 -10.58 -24.02
CA VAL A 195 8.94 -9.66 -23.84
C VAL A 195 10.27 -10.35 -24.15
N PHE A 196 10.52 -11.52 -23.59
CA PHE A 196 11.77 -12.26 -23.77
C PHE A 196 11.84 -13.08 -25.08
N GLY A 197 10.70 -13.45 -25.62
CA GLY A 197 10.57 -14.30 -26.82
C GLY A 197 10.63 -15.80 -26.52
N GLY A 198 11.28 -16.24 -25.44
CA GLY A 198 11.45 -17.65 -25.08
C GLY A 198 10.80 -18.02 -23.73
N MET A 199 10.25 -19.22 -23.66
CA MET A 199 9.59 -19.72 -22.44
C MET A 199 10.60 -19.93 -21.30
N LEU A 200 11.79 -20.44 -21.58
CA LEU A 200 12.83 -20.66 -20.55
C LEU A 200 13.36 -19.33 -20.01
N ALA A 201 13.54 -18.33 -20.88
CA ALA A 201 13.93 -16.99 -20.44
C ALA A 201 12.85 -16.32 -19.56
N ALA A 202 11.57 -16.59 -19.82
CA ALA A 202 10.44 -16.10 -19.02
C ALA A 202 10.30 -16.84 -17.68
N ALA A 203 10.71 -18.11 -17.59
CA ALA A 203 10.62 -18.89 -16.35
C ALA A 203 11.63 -18.43 -15.28
N VAL A 204 12.78 -17.88 -15.68
CA VAL A 204 13.82 -17.42 -14.70
C VAL A 204 13.30 -16.29 -13.81
N PRO A 205 12.75 -15.15 -14.34
CA PRO A 205 12.17 -14.11 -13.50
C PRO A 205 11.06 -14.61 -12.58
N LEU A 206 10.22 -15.52 -13.08
CA LEU A 206 9.14 -16.10 -12.30
C LEU A 206 9.66 -16.93 -11.12
N ALA A 207 10.68 -17.76 -11.34
CA ALA A 207 11.32 -18.53 -10.27
C ALA A 207 11.97 -17.63 -9.21
N VAL A 208 12.62 -16.55 -9.63
CA VAL A 208 13.20 -15.53 -8.73
C VAL A 208 12.09 -14.83 -7.93
N GLY A 209 10.95 -14.56 -8.56
CA GLY A 209 9.78 -13.96 -7.90
C GLY A 209 9.20 -14.88 -6.83
N ILE A 210 8.99 -16.14 -7.13
CA ILE A 210 8.52 -17.14 -6.16
C ILE A 210 9.48 -17.25 -4.97
N PHE A 211 10.79 -17.25 -5.22
CA PHE A 211 11.79 -17.25 -4.15
C PHE A 211 11.68 -16.02 -3.24
N ALA A 212 11.53 -14.82 -3.83
CA ALA A 212 11.40 -13.59 -3.08
C ALA A 212 10.10 -13.56 -2.24
N ILE A 213 8.98 -14.03 -2.81
CA ILE A 213 7.68 -14.11 -2.14
C ILE A 213 7.78 -15.06 -0.94
N VAL A 214 8.19 -16.31 -1.15
CA VAL A 214 8.28 -17.33 -0.09
C VAL A 214 9.23 -16.90 1.02
N GLY A 215 10.37 -16.33 0.66
CA GLY A 215 11.33 -15.79 1.64
C GLY A 215 10.76 -14.63 2.44
N SER A 216 10.02 -13.71 1.81
CA SER A 216 9.39 -12.58 2.52
C SER A 216 8.28 -13.03 3.46
N MET A 217 7.49 -14.05 3.09
CA MET A 217 6.50 -14.67 3.98
C MET A 217 7.17 -15.25 5.23
N ALA A 218 8.32 -15.91 5.07
CA ALA A 218 9.07 -16.44 6.20
C ALA A 218 9.61 -15.34 7.12
N ILE A 219 10.09 -14.21 6.54
CA ILE A 219 10.52 -13.04 7.33
C ILE A 219 9.33 -12.42 8.06
N LEU A 220 8.19 -12.23 7.39
CA LEU A 220 6.98 -11.67 8.02
C LEU A 220 6.49 -12.54 9.18
N ARG A 221 6.55 -13.89 9.07
CA ARG A 221 6.25 -14.77 10.18
C ARG A 221 7.22 -14.59 11.34
N ALA A 222 8.51 -14.46 11.06
CA ALA A 222 9.49 -14.20 12.11
C ALA A 222 9.24 -12.85 12.81
N VAL A 223 8.88 -11.81 12.05
CA VAL A 223 8.49 -10.49 12.58
C VAL A 223 7.21 -10.58 13.41
N ALA A 224 6.22 -11.35 12.94
CA ALA A 224 4.94 -11.54 13.64
C ALA A 224 5.08 -12.24 15.01
N ALA A 225 6.21 -12.92 15.27
CA ALA A 225 6.51 -13.47 16.59
C ALA A 225 6.86 -12.40 17.65
N PHE A 226 7.21 -11.17 17.22
CA PHE A 226 7.67 -10.08 18.11
C PHE A 226 6.78 -8.84 18.07
N THR A 227 5.97 -8.67 17.02
CA THR A 227 5.11 -7.51 16.84
C THR A 227 3.88 -7.87 16.02
N GLU A 228 2.81 -7.07 16.16
CA GLU A 228 1.62 -7.22 15.32
C GLU A 228 1.94 -6.89 13.86
N VAL A 229 1.44 -7.72 12.94
CA VAL A 229 1.65 -7.59 11.49
C VAL A 229 0.31 -7.67 10.78
N SER A 230 0.08 -6.71 9.90
CA SER A 230 -1.15 -6.65 9.10
C SER A 230 -1.12 -7.63 7.94
N ILE A 231 -2.26 -8.32 7.66
CA ILE A 231 -2.40 -9.25 6.53
C ILE A 231 -2.19 -8.57 5.17
N PHE A 232 -2.47 -7.29 5.06
CA PHE A 232 -2.26 -6.52 3.83
C PHE A 232 -0.79 -6.43 3.43
N SER A 233 0.14 -6.63 4.39
CA SER A 233 1.57 -6.71 4.11
C SER A 233 1.94 -7.94 3.28
N LEU A 234 1.18 -9.04 3.43
CA LEU A 234 1.37 -10.25 2.64
C LEU A 234 0.97 -10.04 1.18
N ASN A 235 -0.19 -9.39 0.94
CA ASN A 235 -0.66 -9.06 -0.40
C ASN A 235 0.35 -8.15 -1.13
N LEU A 236 0.90 -7.16 -0.42
CA LEU A 236 1.93 -6.28 -0.97
C LEU A 236 3.22 -7.05 -1.29
N ALA A 237 3.71 -7.90 -0.37
CA ALA A 237 4.92 -8.68 -0.56
C ALA A 237 4.82 -9.59 -1.79
N LEU A 238 3.65 -10.18 -2.02
CA LEU A 238 3.38 -11.07 -3.14
C LEU A 238 3.48 -10.33 -4.48
N VAL A 239 2.72 -9.26 -4.63
CA VAL A 239 2.65 -8.51 -5.89
C VAL A 239 3.98 -7.79 -6.17
N MET A 240 4.60 -7.19 -5.14
CA MET A 240 5.91 -6.56 -5.27
C MET A 240 7.03 -7.57 -5.54
N GLY A 241 6.98 -8.73 -4.88
CA GLY A 241 7.97 -9.79 -5.07
C GLY A 241 8.03 -10.25 -6.51
N LEU A 242 6.87 -10.46 -7.13
CA LEU A 242 6.78 -10.81 -8.54
C LEU A 242 7.26 -9.66 -9.43
N ALA A 243 6.75 -8.45 -9.22
CA ALA A 243 7.06 -7.29 -10.06
C ALA A 243 8.56 -6.94 -10.06
N LEU A 244 9.18 -6.84 -8.88
CA LEU A 244 10.60 -6.49 -8.74
C LEU A 244 11.55 -7.61 -9.19
N ALA A 245 11.20 -8.87 -8.90
CA ALA A 245 12.00 -9.99 -9.37
C ALA A 245 12.05 -10.07 -10.90
N ILE A 246 10.90 -9.81 -11.55
CA ILE A 246 10.81 -9.70 -13.00
C ILE A 246 11.70 -8.59 -13.50
N ASP A 247 11.61 -7.41 -12.91
CA ASP A 247 12.35 -6.23 -13.34
C ASP A 247 13.87 -6.41 -13.19
N TYR A 248 14.33 -6.82 -12.02
CA TYR A 248 15.75 -7.06 -11.76
C TYR A 248 16.34 -8.15 -12.66
N THR A 249 15.59 -9.22 -12.87
CA THR A 249 16.01 -10.30 -13.78
C THR A 249 16.01 -9.84 -15.23
N LEU A 250 15.02 -9.04 -15.64
CA LEU A 250 14.95 -8.47 -17.00
C LEU A 250 16.19 -7.61 -17.30
N LEU A 251 16.61 -6.77 -16.36
CA LEU A 251 17.80 -5.95 -16.49
C LEU A 251 19.07 -6.80 -16.70
N ILE A 252 19.23 -7.84 -15.89
CA ILE A 252 20.40 -8.74 -15.98
C ILE A 252 20.38 -9.53 -17.30
N VAL A 253 19.25 -10.14 -17.67
CA VAL A 253 19.13 -10.94 -18.89
C VAL A 253 19.28 -10.08 -20.15
N SER A 254 18.69 -8.86 -20.16
CA SER A 254 18.83 -7.94 -21.27
C SER A 254 20.31 -7.53 -21.47
N ARG A 255 20.99 -7.15 -20.38
CA ARG A 255 22.40 -6.78 -20.44
C ARG A 255 23.29 -7.95 -20.88
N PHE A 256 23.01 -9.15 -20.40
CA PHE A 256 23.73 -10.35 -20.82
C PHE A 256 23.58 -10.60 -22.34
N ARG A 257 22.36 -10.43 -22.88
CA ARG A 257 22.13 -10.55 -24.33
C ARG A 257 22.86 -9.48 -25.13
N ASP A 258 22.95 -8.24 -24.62
CA ASP A 258 23.69 -7.17 -25.27
C ASP A 258 25.19 -7.50 -25.33
N GLU A 259 25.79 -8.00 -24.23
CA GLU A 259 27.21 -8.40 -24.21
C GLU A 259 27.51 -9.57 -25.16
N ILE A 260 26.60 -10.54 -25.27
CA ILE A 260 26.73 -11.65 -26.25
C ILE A 260 26.60 -11.11 -27.68
N ALA A 261 25.67 -10.20 -27.95
CA ALA A 261 25.50 -9.58 -29.27
C ALA A 261 26.73 -8.75 -29.69
N ASP A 262 27.44 -8.14 -28.72
CA ASP A 262 28.69 -7.42 -28.92
C ASP A 262 29.89 -8.36 -29.10
N GLY A 263 29.68 -9.69 -29.10
CA GLY A 263 30.69 -10.71 -29.40
C GLY A 263 31.54 -11.18 -28.20
N ALA A 264 31.09 -10.91 -26.97
CA ALA A 264 31.76 -11.42 -25.77
C ALA A 264 31.51 -12.93 -25.60
N GLU A 265 32.50 -13.67 -25.10
CA GLU A 265 32.30 -15.04 -24.67
C GLU A 265 31.31 -15.10 -23.50
N ARG A 266 30.56 -16.21 -23.40
CA ARG A 266 29.46 -16.38 -22.46
C ARG A 266 29.86 -16.04 -21.01
N ASP A 267 30.99 -16.56 -20.53
CA ASP A 267 31.39 -16.41 -19.13
C ASP A 267 31.90 -14.99 -18.87
N ASP A 268 32.62 -14.39 -19.82
CA ASP A 268 33.03 -12.99 -19.76
C ASP A 268 31.82 -12.04 -19.85
N ALA A 269 30.87 -12.34 -20.74
CA ALA A 269 29.61 -11.58 -20.86
C ALA A 269 28.85 -11.59 -19.51
N LEU A 270 28.79 -12.73 -18.81
CA LEU A 270 28.12 -12.83 -17.53
C LEU A 270 28.85 -12.04 -16.42
N VAL A 271 30.19 -12.10 -16.38
CA VAL A 271 30.99 -11.32 -15.42
C VAL A 271 30.84 -9.81 -15.65
N ARG A 272 30.85 -9.36 -16.91
CA ARG A 272 30.59 -7.94 -17.27
C ARG A 272 29.20 -7.49 -16.94
N THR A 273 28.21 -8.32 -17.23
CA THR A 273 26.80 -8.08 -16.89
C THR A 273 26.64 -7.88 -15.39
N MET A 274 27.24 -8.72 -14.56
CA MET A 274 27.13 -8.59 -13.11
C MET A 274 27.91 -7.37 -12.57
N ALA A 275 28.98 -6.98 -13.21
CA ALA A 275 29.73 -5.76 -12.85
C ALA A 275 28.93 -4.47 -13.14
N THR A 276 28.03 -4.47 -14.12
CA THR A 276 27.22 -3.34 -14.56
C THR A 276 25.76 -3.47 -14.06
N ALA A 277 24.95 -4.31 -14.71
CA ALA A 277 23.52 -4.47 -14.37
C ALA A 277 23.32 -4.99 -12.94
N GLY A 278 24.15 -5.91 -12.45
CA GLY A 278 24.09 -6.37 -11.07
C GLY A 278 24.28 -5.25 -10.04
N ARG A 279 25.17 -4.27 -10.33
CA ARG A 279 25.37 -3.10 -9.48
C ARG A 279 24.15 -2.18 -9.52
N THR A 280 23.56 -1.97 -10.68
CA THR A 280 22.35 -1.18 -10.85
C THR A 280 21.18 -1.81 -10.07
N VAL A 281 21.00 -3.13 -10.13
CA VAL A 281 19.97 -3.85 -9.34
C VAL A 281 20.16 -3.65 -7.84
N LEU A 282 21.39 -3.77 -7.31
CA LEU A 282 21.61 -3.55 -5.87
C LEU A 282 21.37 -2.09 -5.46
N PHE A 283 21.74 -1.15 -6.31
CA PHE A 283 21.50 0.27 -6.06
C PHE A 283 20.00 0.58 -6.05
N SER A 284 19.26 0.07 -7.03
CA SER A 284 17.81 0.15 -7.15
C SER A 284 17.12 -0.46 -5.90
N ALA A 285 17.50 -1.67 -5.54
CA ALA A 285 16.97 -2.32 -4.34
C ALA A 285 17.22 -1.52 -3.06
N LEU A 286 18.37 -0.86 -2.94
CA LEU A 286 18.68 0.00 -1.81
C LEU A 286 17.78 1.23 -1.78
N THR A 287 17.54 1.89 -2.91
CA THR A 287 16.66 3.07 -3.00
C THR A 287 15.22 2.72 -2.62
N VAL A 288 14.67 1.63 -3.17
CA VAL A 288 13.31 1.17 -2.83
C VAL A 288 13.21 0.76 -1.37
N SER A 289 14.17 -0.02 -0.87
CA SER A 289 14.18 -0.47 0.53
C SER A 289 14.23 0.72 1.50
N LEU A 290 15.05 1.74 1.23
CA LEU A 290 15.13 2.92 2.08
C LEU A 290 13.85 3.76 2.01
N SER A 291 13.25 3.92 0.84
CA SER A 291 11.95 4.59 0.70
C SER A 291 10.86 3.86 1.48
N MET A 292 10.78 2.54 1.38
CA MET A 292 9.81 1.74 2.12
C MET A 292 10.07 1.72 3.62
N ALA A 293 11.33 1.73 4.05
CA ALA A 293 11.70 1.78 5.45
C ALA A 293 11.17 3.05 6.16
N THR A 294 10.99 4.16 5.43
CA THR A 294 10.43 5.39 6.00
C THR A 294 9.00 5.21 6.53
N MET A 295 8.24 4.25 6.00
CA MET A 295 6.90 3.95 6.52
C MET A 295 6.92 3.42 7.97
N ALA A 296 8.06 2.91 8.44
CA ALA A 296 8.19 2.48 9.83
C ALA A 296 8.15 3.65 10.84
N LEU A 297 8.26 4.89 10.37
CA LEU A 297 8.16 6.10 11.19
C LEU A 297 6.71 6.42 11.60
N PHE A 298 5.72 5.96 10.86
CA PHE A 298 4.32 6.15 11.22
C PHE A 298 3.96 5.33 12.47
N PRO A 299 3.09 5.84 13.36
CA PRO A 299 2.73 5.12 14.59
C PRO A 299 1.86 3.88 14.33
N MET A 300 1.13 3.81 13.20
CA MET A 300 0.23 2.72 12.86
C MET A 300 1.00 1.45 12.48
N TYR A 301 0.65 0.30 13.09
CA TYR A 301 1.33 -0.96 12.73
C TYR A 301 0.98 -1.45 11.32
N PHE A 302 -0.12 -1.01 10.73
CA PHE A 302 -0.43 -1.23 9.31
C PHE A 302 0.71 -0.76 8.39
N LEU A 303 1.12 0.51 8.51
CA LEU A 303 2.21 1.07 7.69
C LEU A 303 3.57 0.47 8.03
N LYS A 304 3.84 0.19 9.33
CA LYS A 304 5.05 -0.52 9.76
C LYS A 304 5.15 -1.91 9.15
N SER A 305 4.05 -2.65 9.14
CA SER A 305 3.99 -3.99 8.54
C SER A 305 4.31 -3.97 7.04
N LEU A 306 3.80 -2.96 6.33
CA LEU A 306 4.09 -2.76 4.91
C LEU A 306 5.55 -2.37 4.67
N ALA A 307 6.16 -1.60 5.60
CA ALA A 307 7.61 -1.33 5.57
C ALA A 307 8.43 -2.62 5.71
N TYR A 308 8.09 -3.46 6.68
CA TYR A 308 8.80 -4.75 6.90
C TYR A 308 8.68 -5.66 5.68
N ALA A 309 7.46 -5.81 5.15
CA ALA A 309 7.20 -6.61 3.96
C ALA A 309 7.96 -6.09 2.74
N GLY A 310 7.88 -4.78 2.51
CA GLY A 310 8.52 -4.15 1.37
C GLY A 310 10.03 -4.25 1.40
N VAL A 311 10.66 -3.92 2.52
CA VAL A 311 12.12 -4.07 2.68
C VAL A 311 12.55 -5.53 2.51
N ALA A 312 11.81 -6.47 3.13
CA ALA A 312 12.13 -7.90 3.04
C ALA A 312 12.06 -8.40 1.60
N VAL A 313 10.95 -8.10 0.89
CA VAL A 313 10.74 -8.59 -0.47
C VAL A 313 11.71 -7.97 -1.47
N VAL A 314 12.00 -6.67 -1.34
CA VAL A 314 12.97 -5.97 -2.20
C VAL A 314 14.37 -6.55 -2.03
N ALA A 315 14.81 -6.73 -0.77
CA ALA A 315 16.12 -7.30 -0.46
C ALA A 315 16.25 -8.74 -0.98
N LEU A 316 15.23 -9.57 -0.78
CA LEU A 316 15.23 -10.96 -1.27
C LEU A 316 15.17 -11.05 -2.79
N ALA A 317 14.37 -10.22 -3.45
CA ALA A 317 14.32 -10.14 -4.91
C ALA A 317 15.69 -9.74 -5.49
N ALA A 318 16.35 -8.75 -4.90
CA ALA A 318 17.67 -8.32 -5.35
C ALA A 318 18.74 -9.41 -5.11
N VAL A 319 18.76 -10.03 -3.94
CA VAL A 319 19.68 -11.13 -3.63
C VAL A 319 19.45 -12.30 -4.59
N ALA A 320 18.20 -12.71 -4.80
CA ALA A 320 17.86 -13.79 -5.72
C ALA A 320 18.24 -13.42 -7.17
N ALA A 321 17.96 -12.19 -7.61
CA ALA A 321 18.35 -11.74 -8.95
C ALA A 321 19.87 -11.76 -9.15
N VAL A 322 20.66 -11.35 -8.15
CA VAL A 322 22.12 -11.26 -8.26
C VAL A 322 22.79 -12.64 -8.09
N VAL A 323 22.17 -13.58 -7.36
CA VAL A 323 22.76 -14.91 -7.08
C VAL A 323 22.17 -16.00 -7.97
N VAL A 324 20.83 -16.08 -8.07
CA VAL A 324 20.15 -17.16 -8.77
C VAL A 324 20.13 -16.94 -10.27
N THR A 325 19.91 -15.70 -10.74
CA THR A 325 19.83 -15.41 -12.19
C THR A 325 21.14 -15.74 -12.93
N PRO A 326 22.33 -15.34 -12.47
CA PRO A 326 23.57 -15.72 -13.17
C PRO A 326 23.79 -17.23 -13.16
N ALA A 327 23.44 -17.95 -12.08
CA ALA A 327 23.54 -19.40 -12.04
C ALA A 327 22.55 -20.07 -13.03
N ALA A 328 21.33 -19.55 -13.15
CA ALA A 328 20.35 -20.00 -14.12
C ALA A 328 20.83 -19.76 -15.56
N ILE A 329 21.38 -18.58 -15.86
CA ILE A 329 21.98 -18.27 -17.18
C ILE A 329 23.17 -19.22 -17.45
N ALA A 330 24.01 -19.50 -16.45
CA ALA A 330 25.13 -20.43 -16.58
C ALA A 330 24.71 -21.86 -16.89
N VAL A 331 23.60 -22.36 -16.32
CA VAL A 331 23.04 -23.68 -16.60
C VAL A 331 22.35 -23.75 -17.94
N LEU A 332 21.53 -22.75 -18.25
CA LEU A 332 20.72 -22.74 -19.47
C LEU A 332 21.57 -22.46 -20.73
N GLY A 333 22.60 -21.61 -20.61
CA GLY A 333 23.46 -21.25 -21.73
C GLY A 333 22.70 -20.81 -22.97
N THR A 334 23.00 -21.44 -24.11
CA THR A 334 22.30 -21.21 -25.40
C THR A 334 20.83 -21.68 -25.38
N ARG A 335 20.44 -22.53 -24.43
CA ARG A 335 19.04 -22.97 -24.26
C ARG A 335 18.14 -21.88 -23.68
N LEU A 336 18.71 -20.76 -23.19
CA LEU A 336 17.93 -19.61 -22.73
C LEU A 336 16.95 -19.11 -23.81
N ASP A 337 17.36 -19.18 -25.08
CA ASP A 337 16.54 -18.82 -26.24
C ASP A 337 15.82 -20.03 -26.88
N ALA A 338 15.85 -21.22 -26.23
CA ALA A 338 15.08 -22.35 -26.67
C ALA A 338 13.56 -22.10 -26.49
N LEU A 339 12.74 -22.67 -27.36
CA LEU A 339 11.31 -22.44 -27.42
C LEU A 339 10.94 -20.96 -27.66
N ASP A 340 11.71 -20.29 -28.57
CA ASP A 340 11.40 -18.93 -28.99
C ASP A 340 10.07 -18.89 -29.76
N MET A 341 9.02 -18.45 -29.08
CA MET A 341 7.66 -18.30 -29.63
C MET A 341 7.60 -17.29 -30.77
N ARG A 342 8.52 -16.30 -30.82
CA ARG A 342 8.60 -15.34 -31.92
C ARG A 342 9.15 -16.00 -33.19
N ARG A 343 10.13 -16.90 -33.07
CA ARG A 343 10.64 -17.70 -34.20
C ARG A 343 9.57 -18.68 -34.65
N PHE A 344 8.87 -19.33 -33.74
CA PHE A 344 7.74 -20.21 -34.06
C PHE A 344 6.61 -19.45 -34.76
N GLY A 345 6.15 -18.33 -34.24
CA GLY A 345 5.12 -17.50 -34.85
C GLY A 345 5.53 -16.96 -36.22
N ARG A 346 6.80 -16.54 -36.40
CA ARG A 346 7.32 -16.12 -37.72
C ARG A 346 7.35 -17.25 -38.72
N ARG A 347 7.79 -18.45 -38.29
CA ARG A 347 7.76 -19.65 -39.18
C ARG A 347 6.34 -20.00 -39.60
N LEU A 348 5.39 -19.94 -38.65
CA LEU A 348 3.97 -20.19 -38.95
C LEU A 348 3.39 -19.15 -39.90
N LEU A 349 3.77 -17.86 -39.75
CA LEU A 349 3.33 -16.75 -40.59
C LEU A 349 4.23 -16.52 -41.82
N ARG A 350 5.23 -17.38 -42.05
CA ARG A 350 6.20 -17.28 -43.18
C ARG A 350 6.85 -15.89 -43.32
N ARG A 351 7.10 -15.19 -42.20
CA ARG A 351 7.74 -13.87 -42.19
C ARG A 351 9.27 -14.01 -42.10
N PRO A 352 10.04 -13.24 -42.91
CA PRO A 352 11.49 -13.24 -42.84
C PRO A 352 12.01 -12.69 -41.48
N GLU A 353 13.25 -13.06 -41.15
CA GLU A 353 13.92 -12.45 -39.99
C GLU A 353 14.10 -10.94 -40.20
N PRO A 354 13.76 -10.10 -39.20
CA PRO A 354 13.97 -8.66 -39.31
C PRO A 354 15.47 -8.36 -39.37
N ALA A 355 15.89 -7.61 -40.38
CA ALA A 355 17.25 -7.11 -40.48
C ALA A 355 17.63 -6.26 -39.25
N ALA A 356 18.88 -6.35 -38.79
CA ALA A 356 19.41 -5.50 -37.72
C ALA A 356 19.29 -4.03 -38.16
N ARG A 357 18.48 -3.26 -37.45
CA ARG A 357 18.29 -1.83 -37.70
C ARG A 357 19.32 -1.03 -36.90
N ALA A 358 19.87 0.01 -37.50
CA ALA A 358 20.70 0.97 -36.77
C ALA A 358 19.91 1.58 -35.59
N VAL A 359 20.58 1.89 -34.49
CA VAL A 359 19.93 2.48 -33.28
C VAL A 359 19.17 3.77 -33.63
N THR A 360 19.70 4.54 -34.57
CA THR A 360 19.10 5.78 -35.09
C THR A 360 17.80 5.58 -35.86
N GLU A 361 17.54 4.37 -36.35
CA GLU A 361 16.30 4.04 -37.07
C GLU A 361 15.20 3.49 -36.16
N THR A 362 15.51 3.30 -34.87
CA THR A 362 14.53 2.78 -33.90
C THR A 362 13.41 3.78 -33.62
N PHE A 363 12.23 3.26 -33.25
CA PHE A 363 11.09 4.09 -32.86
C PHE A 363 11.45 5.07 -31.75
N TRP A 364 12.13 4.59 -30.69
CA TRP A 364 12.48 5.39 -29.51
C TRP A 364 13.46 6.53 -29.83
N TYR A 365 14.41 6.32 -30.71
CA TYR A 365 15.31 7.39 -31.17
C TYR A 365 14.52 8.51 -31.86
N ARG A 366 13.70 8.14 -32.86
CA ARG A 366 12.88 9.11 -33.62
C ARG A 366 11.87 9.84 -32.73
N TRP A 367 11.21 9.11 -31.84
CA TRP A 367 10.31 9.68 -30.84
C TRP A 367 11.02 10.71 -29.97
N THR A 368 12.16 10.36 -29.38
CA THR A 368 12.92 11.26 -28.52
C THR A 368 13.36 12.52 -29.29
N LYS A 369 13.89 12.39 -30.53
CA LYS A 369 14.23 13.54 -31.35
C LYS A 369 13.04 14.45 -31.63
N GLN A 370 11.84 13.90 -31.78
CA GLN A 370 10.62 14.68 -31.96
C GLN A 370 10.22 15.43 -30.68
N VAL A 371 10.34 14.78 -29.52
CA VAL A 371 10.12 15.38 -28.19
C VAL A 371 11.13 16.53 -27.98
N LEU A 372 12.41 16.32 -28.24
CA LEU A 372 13.45 17.34 -28.11
C LEU A 372 13.18 18.56 -29.00
N ARG A 373 12.74 18.34 -30.25
CA ARG A 373 12.38 19.43 -31.17
C ARG A 373 11.20 20.28 -30.69
N ARG A 374 10.29 19.70 -29.89
CA ARG A 374 9.08 20.38 -29.38
C ARG A 374 9.04 20.33 -27.85
N SER A 375 10.20 20.51 -27.21
CA SER A 375 10.36 20.30 -25.76
C SER A 375 9.44 21.16 -24.90
N ILE A 376 9.28 22.46 -25.24
CA ILE A 376 8.43 23.40 -24.49
C ILE A 376 6.94 23.00 -24.57
N PRO A 377 6.32 22.85 -25.77
CA PRO A 377 4.92 22.48 -25.82
C PRO A 377 4.66 21.08 -25.25
N VAL A 378 5.56 20.12 -25.44
CA VAL A 378 5.43 18.80 -24.85
C VAL A 378 5.47 18.88 -23.33
N ALA A 379 6.43 19.58 -22.74
CA ALA A 379 6.53 19.75 -21.30
C ALA A 379 5.29 20.47 -20.74
N ALA A 380 4.86 21.56 -21.34
CA ALA A 380 3.70 22.32 -20.91
C ALA A 380 2.40 21.49 -20.96
N THR A 381 2.18 20.76 -22.07
CA THR A 381 0.99 19.89 -22.23
C THR A 381 0.98 18.76 -21.20
N VAL A 382 2.12 18.08 -20.99
CA VAL A 382 2.20 16.98 -20.04
C VAL A 382 2.03 17.48 -18.60
N ILE A 383 2.66 18.59 -18.23
CA ILE A 383 2.47 19.20 -16.90
C ILE A 383 1.01 19.56 -16.68
N ALA A 384 0.40 20.25 -17.64
CA ALA A 384 -1.00 20.62 -17.56
C ALA A 384 -1.92 19.40 -17.41
N LEU A 385 -1.67 18.35 -18.19
CA LEU A 385 -2.41 17.08 -18.08
C LEU A 385 -2.29 16.46 -16.69
N LEU A 386 -1.07 16.33 -16.16
CA LEU A 386 -0.84 15.72 -14.84
C LEU A 386 -1.46 16.58 -13.73
N LEU A 387 -1.41 17.91 -13.83
CA LEU A 387 -2.05 18.79 -12.86
C LEU A 387 -3.58 18.69 -12.92
N VAL A 388 -4.18 18.66 -14.12
CA VAL A 388 -5.63 18.48 -14.29
C VAL A 388 -6.08 17.14 -13.73
N LEU A 389 -5.36 16.05 -14.01
CA LEU A 389 -5.64 14.73 -13.43
C LEU A 389 -5.46 14.70 -11.90
N GLY A 390 -4.62 15.57 -11.37
CA GLY A 390 -4.38 15.69 -9.94
C GLY A 390 -5.41 16.56 -9.19
N THR A 391 -6.20 17.40 -9.89
CA THR A 391 -7.14 18.35 -9.25
C THR A 391 -8.14 17.69 -8.29
N PRO A 392 -8.70 16.48 -8.54
CA PRO A 392 -9.62 15.86 -7.60
C PRO A 392 -9.01 15.63 -6.20
N PHE A 393 -7.70 15.45 -6.11
CA PHE A 393 -7.03 15.26 -4.81
C PHE A 393 -7.11 16.50 -3.90
N LEU A 394 -7.33 17.71 -4.46
CA LEU A 394 -7.55 18.91 -3.65
C LEU A 394 -8.90 18.87 -2.90
N GLY A 395 -9.82 18.02 -3.34
CA GLY A 395 -11.12 17.78 -2.71
C GLY A 395 -11.16 16.52 -1.84
N VAL A 396 -10.00 15.96 -1.47
CA VAL A 396 -9.96 14.76 -0.63
C VAL A 396 -10.60 15.00 0.74
N LYS A 397 -11.44 14.06 1.15
CA LYS A 397 -12.06 14.00 2.48
C LYS A 397 -11.53 12.77 3.21
N TRP A 398 -11.01 12.99 4.40
CA TRP A 398 -10.44 11.90 5.18
C TRP A 398 -11.53 11.13 5.90
N GLY A 399 -11.46 9.81 5.85
CA GLY A 399 -12.34 8.89 6.54
C GLY A 399 -11.58 7.69 7.06
N PHE A 400 -12.23 6.91 7.89
CA PHE A 400 -11.67 5.68 8.43
C PHE A 400 -12.35 4.47 7.75
N PRO A 401 -11.63 3.39 7.44
CA PRO A 401 -12.23 2.19 6.87
C PRO A 401 -13.27 1.58 7.80
N ASP A 402 -14.45 1.30 7.28
CA ASP A 402 -15.57 0.64 7.97
C ASP A 402 -16.00 -0.63 7.21
N ASP A 403 -17.17 -1.18 7.55
CA ASP A 403 -17.76 -2.35 6.89
C ASP A 403 -17.87 -2.22 5.36
N ARG A 404 -17.89 -0.98 4.84
CA ARG A 404 -17.97 -0.69 3.39
C ARG A 404 -16.70 -1.01 2.61
N VAL A 405 -15.61 -1.40 3.29
CA VAL A 405 -14.43 -1.97 2.62
C VAL A 405 -14.67 -3.36 2.05
N LEU A 406 -15.73 -4.02 2.49
CA LEU A 406 -16.16 -5.35 2.06
C LEU A 406 -17.24 -5.29 0.97
N GLY A 407 -17.39 -6.39 0.24
CA GLY A 407 -18.46 -6.57 -0.73
C GLY A 407 -19.85 -6.58 -0.08
N GLN A 408 -20.90 -6.31 -0.85
CA GLN A 408 -22.28 -6.25 -0.37
C GLN A 408 -22.81 -7.59 0.22
N SER A 409 -22.19 -8.71 -0.14
CA SER A 409 -22.55 -10.04 0.35
C SER A 409 -22.01 -10.35 1.74
N ALA A 410 -21.07 -9.55 2.27
CA ALA A 410 -20.50 -9.75 3.59
C ALA A 410 -21.52 -9.44 4.70
N ALA A 411 -21.58 -10.28 5.73
CA ALA A 411 -22.57 -10.15 6.81
C ALA A 411 -22.37 -8.83 7.58
N SER A 412 -21.15 -8.48 7.93
CA SER A 412 -20.84 -7.21 8.60
C SER A 412 -21.25 -5.99 7.76
N ARG A 413 -21.13 -6.08 6.42
CA ARG A 413 -21.61 -5.04 5.52
C ARG A 413 -23.11 -4.91 5.54
N GLN A 414 -23.85 -6.01 5.51
CA GLN A 414 -25.31 -6.00 5.57
C GLN A 414 -25.82 -5.41 6.89
N VAL A 415 -25.20 -5.77 8.03
CA VAL A 415 -25.51 -5.17 9.32
C VAL A 415 -25.24 -3.67 9.33
N GLY A 416 -24.07 -3.24 8.79
CA GLY A 416 -23.73 -1.82 8.70
C GLY A 416 -24.70 -1.02 7.82
N ASP A 417 -25.15 -1.59 6.69
CA ASP A 417 -26.15 -0.97 5.83
C ASP A 417 -27.51 -0.87 6.54
N THR A 418 -27.96 -1.93 7.22
CA THR A 418 -29.19 -1.93 8.05
C THR A 418 -29.12 -0.87 9.15
N LEU A 419 -27.99 -0.73 9.84
CA LEU A 419 -27.80 0.32 10.87
C LEU A 419 -27.91 1.74 10.29
N ARG A 420 -27.45 1.96 9.07
CA ARG A 420 -27.50 3.27 8.41
C ARG A 420 -28.89 3.64 7.87
N THR A 421 -29.69 2.64 7.51
CA THR A 421 -30.98 2.88 6.83
C THR A 421 -32.21 2.70 7.73
N ASP A 422 -32.14 1.77 8.69
CA ASP A 422 -33.37 1.28 9.39
C ASP A 422 -33.39 1.67 10.87
N PHE A 423 -32.32 2.32 11.39
CA PHE A 423 -32.22 2.74 12.79
C PHE A 423 -32.18 4.26 12.92
N ALA A 424 -33.03 4.83 13.78
CA ALA A 424 -33.06 6.27 14.04
C ALA A 424 -31.77 6.78 14.72
N VAL A 425 -31.17 5.96 15.59
CA VAL A 425 -29.89 6.29 16.25
C VAL A 425 -28.77 5.47 15.60
N ASN A 426 -27.90 6.13 14.88
CA ASN A 426 -26.74 5.48 14.30
C ASN A 426 -25.65 5.32 15.36
N SER A 427 -25.48 4.12 15.90
CA SER A 427 -24.44 3.81 16.89
C SER A 427 -23.02 4.09 16.40
N LEU A 428 -22.82 4.18 15.10
CA LEU A 428 -21.52 4.48 14.50
C LEU A 428 -21.08 5.94 14.67
N THR A 429 -22.02 6.88 14.88
CA THR A 429 -21.71 8.30 15.10
C THR A 429 -21.44 8.64 16.57
N THR A 430 -21.70 7.72 17.47
CA THR A 430 -21.54 7.90 18.92
C THR A 430 -20.08 8.18 19.30
N LEU A 431 -19.92 9.18 20.17
CA LEU A 431 -18.62 9.50 20.81
C LEU A 431 -18.62 9.10 22.28
N MET A 432 -17.50 8.68 22.80
CA MET A 432 -17.29 8.45 24.22
C MET A 432 -16.30 9.44 24.78
N VAL A 433 -16.65 10.07 25.88
CA VAL A 433 -15.81 11.01 26.62
C VAL A 433 -15.35 10.34 27.91
N VAL A 434 -14.06 10.21 28.09
CA VAL A 434 -13.44 9.53 29.24
C VAL A 434 -12.67 10.53 30.09
N ILE A 435 -12.95 10.55 31.39
CA ILE A 435 -12.18 11.30 32.37
C ILE A 435 -11.34 10.29 33.16
N PRO A 436 -10.03 10.20 32.94
CA PRO A 436 -9.18 9.18 33.55
C PRO A 436 -9.09 9.27 35.05
N ASN A 437 -9.24 10.50 35.62
CA ASN A 437 -9.15 10.74 37.06
C ASN A 437 -10.27 11.70 37.50
N VAL A 438 -11.24 11.19 38.25
CA VAL A 438 -12.34 11.93 38.87
C VAL A 438 -12.28 11.87 40.40
N ILE A 439 -11.16 11.41 40.98
CA ILE A 439 -10.96 11.37 42.42
C ILE A 439 -11.07 12.81 42.95
N ASP A 440 -11.84 12.97 44.02
CA ASP A 440 -12.12 14.27 44.66
C ASP A 440 -12.94 15.28 43.84
N LEU A 441 -13.46 14.87 42.66
CA LEU A 441 -14.43 15.69 41.93
C LEU A 441 -15.84 15.51 42.49
N PRO A 442 -16.54 16.61 42.85
CA PRO A 442 -17.94 16.53 43.24
C PRO A 442 -18.81 15.99 42.09
N PRO A 443 -19.79 15.10 42.36
CA PRO A 443 -20.72 14.62 41.33
C PRO A 443 -21.41 15.74 40.57
N ALA A 444 -21.69 16.87 41.22
CA ALA A 444 -22.27 18.05 40.58
C ALA A 444 -21.39 18.68 39.51
N GLU A 445 -20.04 18.54 39.60
CA GLU A 445 -19.14 18.98 38.54
C GLU A 445 -19.16 18.06 37.34
N ILE A 446 -19.24 16.75 37.58
CA ILE A 446 -19.40 15.75 36.55
C ILE A 446 -20.71 15.99 35.76
N ASP A 447 -21.82 16.22 36.48
CA ASP A 447 -23.13 16.53 35.86
C ASP A 447 -23.11 17.90 35.15
N ARG A 448 -22.42 18.89 35.68
CA ARG A 448 -22.24 20.20 35.04
C ARG A 448 -21.52 20.04 33.69
N TYR A 449 -20.44 19.26 33.67
CA TYR A 449 -19.70 18.98 32.44
C TYR A 449 -20.54 18.26 31.42
N ALA A 450 -21.28 17.21 31.79
CA ALA A 450 -22.21 16.51 30.90
C ALA A 450 -23.28 17.46 30.35
N ARG A 451 -23.80 18.37 31.16
CA ARG A 451 -24.75 19.41 30.74
C ARG A 451 -24.13 20.36 29.70
N GLN A 452 -22.88 20.79 29.90
CA GLN A 452 -22.17 21.66 28.95
C GLN A 452 -21.90 20.93 27.63
N LEU A 453 -21.48 19.67 27.65
CA LEU A 453 -21.31 18.86 26.45
C LEU A 453 -22.64 18.74 25.66
N SER A 454 -23.79 18.59 26.35
CA SER A 454 -25.10 18.49 25.69
C SER A 454 -25.60 19.78 25.05
N GLN A 455 -24.91 20.91 25.25
CA GLN A 455 -25.19 22.20 24.61
C GLN A 455 -24.36 22.44 23.35
N VAL A 456 -23.40 21.55 23.06
CA VAL A 456 -22.61 21.62 21.83
C VAL A 456 -23.50 21.33 20.65
N ALA A 457 -23.36 22.11 19.57
CA ALA A 457 -24.16 21.93 18.36
C ALA A 457 -23.97 20.50 17.79
N ASP A 458 -25.03 19.96 17.23
CA ASP A 458 -25.14 18.62 16.67
C ASP A 458 -25.01 17.49 17.74
N VAL A 459 -25.01 17.81 19.04
CA VAL A 459 -25.15 16.83 20.13
C VAL A 459 -26.63 16.69 20.47
N GLU A 460 -27.15 15.49 20.27
CA GLU A 460 -28.53 15.14 20.60
C GLU A 460 -28.70 14.95 22.13
N SER A 461 -27.83 14.13 22.71
CA SER A 461 -27.83 13.87 24.14
C SER A 461 -26.49 13.41 24.67
N VAL A 462 -26.31 13.56 25.99
CA VAL A 462 -25.13 13.07 26.73
C VAL A 462 -25.62 12.21 27.88
N SER A 463 -25.32 10.91 27.85
CA SER A 463 -25.54 9.99 28.97
C SER A 463 -24.33 10.01 29.87
N ALA A 464 -24.55 10.42 31.12
CA ALA A 464 -23.54 10.49 32.18
C ALA A 464 -24.01 9.67 33.41
N PRO A 465 -23.12 9.36 34.37
CA PRO A 465 -23.50 8.62 35.59
C PRO A 465 -24.66 9.23 36.37
N GLY A 466 -24.82 10.55 36.35
CA GLY A 466 -25.89 11.29 37.02
C GLY A 466 -27.22 11.31 36.24
N GLY A 467 -27.26 10.92 34.98
CA GLY A 467 -28.43 10.93 34.09
C GLY A 467 -28.14 11.31 32.67
N THR A 468 -29.18 11.42 31.84
CA THR A 468 -29.06 11.89 30.45
C THR A 468 -29.41 13.39 30.38
N PHE A 469 -28.58 14.13 29.62
CA PHE A 469 -28.74 15.57 29.41
C PHE A 469 -28.94 15.84 27.93
N ALA A 470 -29.90 16.71 27.60
CA ALA A 470 -30.17 17.21 26.26
C ALA A 470 -30.36 18.72 26.31
N SER A 471 -29.68 19.45 25.42
CA SER A 471 -29.73 20.94 25.37
C SER A 471 -29.53 21.62 26.75
N GLY A 472 -28.66 21.08 27.58
CA GLY A 472 -28.36 21.62 28.92
C GLY A 472 -29.33 21.24 30.01
N VAL A 473 -30.35 20.42 29.75
CA VAL A 473 -31.37 19.99 30.71
C VAL A 473 -31.27 18.48 30.94
N ARG A 474 -31.43 18.06 32.21
CA ARG A 474 -31.51 16.63 32.54
C ARG A 474 -32.89 16.08 32.14
N VAL A 475 -32.88 15.09 31.22
CA VAL A 475 -34.10 14.54 30.64
C VAL A 475 -34.52 13.19 31.23
N GLY A 476 -33.61 12.52 31.96
CA GLY A 476 -33.94 11.21 32.54
C GLY A 476 -32.75 10.47 33.13
N PRO A 477 -32.91 9.17 33.43
CA PRO A 477 -31.79 8.30 33.78
C PRO A 477 -30.86 8.09 32.58
N PRO A 478 -29.68 7.45 32.75
CA PRO A 478 -28.80 7.12 31.64
C PRO A 478 -29.52 6.30 30.57
N MET A 479 -29.44 6.76 29.30
CA MET A 479 -30.09 6.13 28.13
C MET A 479 -29.09 5.38 27.24
N ALA A 480 -27.79 5.59 27.48
CA ALA A 480 -26.67 4.89 26.82
C ALA A 480 -25.62 4.49 27.89
N PRO A 481 -24.70 3.57 27.55
CA PRO A 481 -23.64 3.16 28.48
C PRO A 481 -22.87 4.33 29.07
N THR A 482 -22.68 4.31 30.37
CA THR A 482 -21.90 5.29 31.11
C THR A 482 -21.44 4.67 32.44
N GLY A 483 -20.43 5.22 33.07
CA GLY A 483 -19.95 4.64 34.32
C GLY A 483 -19.04 5.55 35.12
N LEU A 484 -18.98 5.23 36.42
CA LEU A 484 -18.02 5.75 37.38
C LEU A 484 -17.41 4.54 38.10
N LYS A 485 -16.13 4.26 37.87
CA LYS A 485 -15.44 3.08 38.41
C LYS A 485 -13.94 3.37 38.53
N ASP A 486 -13.31 2.92 39.61
CA ASP A 486 -11.86 3.01 39.87
C ASP A 486 -11.27 4.42 39.63
N GLY A 487 -11.99 5.43 40.12
CA GLY A 487 -11.54 6.82 39.99
C GLY A 487 -11.60 7.39 38.57
N SER A 488 -12.26 6.73 37.65
CA SER A 488 -12.47 7.18 36.27
C SER A 488 -13.97 7.29 35.95
N ALA A 489 -14.34 8.15 35.00
CA ALA A 489 -15.70 8.28 34.54
C ALA A 489 -15.74 8.26 33.00
N PHE A 490 -16.84 7.76 32.43
CA PHE A 490 -17.08 7.92 31.00
C PHE A 490 -18.53 8.30 30.73
N PHE A 491 -18.71 9.03 29.64
CA PHE A 491 -20.00 9.48 29.11
C PHE A 491 -20.15 9.02 27.69
N THR A 492 -21.38 8.78 27.27
CA THR A 492 -21.73 8.54 25.87
C THR A 492 -22.41 9.78 25.31
N VAL A 493 -21.90 10.30 24.22
CA VAL A 493 -22.42 11.45 23.47
C VAL A 493 -23.06 10.95 22.18
N SER A 494 -24.38 11.05 22.10
CA SER A 494 -25.14 10.80 20.86
C SER A 494 -25.12 12.05 20.00
N THR A 495 -24.89 11.90 18.69
CA THR A 495 -24.72 13.03 17.78
C THR A 495 -25.41 12.79 16.43
N ASP A 496 -25.98 13.87 15.88
CA ASP A 496 -26.58 13.92 14.55
C ASP A 496 -25.59 14.31 13.45
N ALA A 497 -24.36 14.71 13.82
CA ALA A 497 -23.34 15.09 12.85
C ALA A 497 -22.96 13.89 11.95
N PRO A 498 -23.09 14.01 10.61
CA PRO A 498 -22.73 12.93 9.71
C PRO A 498 -21.24 12.58 9.87
N LEU A 499 -20.95 11.29 10.00
CA LEU A 499 -19.61 10.77 10.26
C LEU A 499 -18.62 11.22 9.15
N PHE A 500 -17.44 11.65 9.55
CA PHE A 500 -16.35 12.14 8.67
C PHE A 500 -16.71 13.37 7.82
N SER A 501 -17.72 14.15 8.24
CA SER A 501 -18.10 15.41 7.62
C SER A 501 -17.41 16.61 8.29
N ALA A 502 -17.47 17.77 7.65
CA ALA A 502 -17.02 19.02 8.26
C ALA A 502 -17.82 19.37 9.54
N ALA A 503 -19.10 18.96 9.62
CA ALA A 503 -19.92 19.13 10.82
C ALA A 503 -19.33 18.29 11.98
N SER A 504 -18.98 17.03 11.73
CA SER A 504 -18.36 16.16 12.72
C SER A 504 -17.01 16.68 13.20
N GLU A 505 -16.16 17.20 12.31
CA GLU A 505 -14.88 17.81 12.67
C GLU A 505 -15.06 19.08 13.52
N ASN A 506 -15.97 19.96 13.13
CA ASN A 506 -16.31 21.16 13.90
C ASN A 506 -16.92 20.82 15.27
N GLN A 507 -17.70 19.74 15.35
CA GLN A 507 -18.26 19.25 16.61
C GLN A 507 -17.16 18.77 17.56
N LEU A 508 -16.19 18.00 17.06
CA LEU A 508 -15.04 17.56 17.85
C LEU A 508 -14.25 18.78 18.41
N ASP A 509 -14.03 19.83 17.61
CA ASP A 509 -13.39 21.06 18.08
C ASP A 509 -14.16 21.70 19.22
N ARG A 510 -15.48 21.78 19.11
CA ARG A 510 -16.35 22.36 20.14
C ARG A 510 -16.38 21.51 21.40
N LEU A 511 -16.42 20.17 21.28
CA LEU A 511 -16.36 19.25 22.41
C LEU A 511 -15.04 19.37 23.17
N HIS A 512 -13.92 19.49 22.46
CA HIS A 512 -12.61 19.73 23.06
C HIS A 512 -12.49 21.12 23.72
N ALA A 513 -13.21 22.11 23.23
CA ALA A 513 -13.21 23.48 23.79
C ALA A 513 -14.05 23.61 25.07
N VAL A 514 -14.87 22.63 25.45
CA VAL A 514 -15.65 22.66 26.70
C VAL A 514 -14.69 22.59 27.89
N ALA A 515 -14.86 23.53 28.83
CA ALA A 515 -14.02 23.59 30.03
C ALA A 515 -14.09 22.27 30.83
N THR A 516 -12.92 21.64 30.99
CA THR A 516 -12.82 20.33 31.65
C THR A 516 -13.13 20.40 33.17
N PRO A 517 -13.78 19.38 33.72
CA PRO A 517 -14.20 19.40 35.11
C PRO A 517 -12.96 19.41 36.03
N GLY A 518 -12.87 20.42 36.92
CA GLY A 518 -11.73 20.59 37.83
C GLY A 518 -10.37 20.69 37.13
N GLY A 519 -10.30 21.08 35.86
CA GLY A 519 -9.05 21.13 35.07
C GLY A 519 -8.40 19.77 34.82
N ARG A 520 -9.18 18.68 34.90
CA ARG A 520 -8.70 17.32 34.69
C ARG A 520 -8.59 17.01 33.18
N ASP A 521 -7.71 16.09 32.83
CA ASP A 521 -7.58 15.60 31.45
C ASP A 521 -8.86 14.89 31.04
N VAL A 522 -9.28 15.12 29.78
CA VAL A 522 -10.44 14.50 29.16
C VAL A 522 -9.99 13.93 27.84
N LEU A 523 -10.37 12.69 27.59
CA LEU A 523 -10.05 11.95 26.36
C LEU A 523 -11.33 11.63 25.61
N LEU A 524 -11.31 11.81 24.30
CA LEU A 524 -12.41 11.44 23.42
C LEU A 524 -12.07 10.19 22.60
N THR A 525 -13.07 9.34 22.35
CA THR A 525 -12.98 8.22 21.41
C THR A 525 -14.30 8.03 20.67
N GLY A 526 -14.34 7.18 19.68
CA GLY A 526 -15.41 6.97 18.73
C GLY A 526 -14.88 7.14 17.30
N HIS A 527 -15.63 6.69 16.29
CA HIS A 527 -15.15 6.65 14.92
C HIS A 527 -14.66 8.01 14.37
N ALA A 528 -15.34 9.10 14.72
CA ALA A 528 -14.93 10.45 14.30
C ALA A 528 -13.56 10.85 14.90
N GLN A 529 -13.37 10.63 16.21
CA GLN A 529 -12.10 10.97 16.87
C GLN A 529 -10.96 10.03 16.42
N ILE A 530 -11.22 8.74 16.24
CA ILE A 530 -10.23 7.78 15.73
C ILE A 530 -9.77 8.18 14.32
N ASN A 531 -10.68 8.64 13.46
CA ASN A 531 -10.35 9.15 12.14
C ASN A 531 -9.45 10.38 12.22
N ARG A 532 -9.83 11.39 13.04
CA ARG A 532 -9.05 12.61 13.27
C ARG A 532 -7.65 12.26 13.75
N ASP A 533 -7.53 11.48 14.81
CA ASP A 533 -6.24 11.08 15.40
C ASP A 533 -5.35 10.35 14.38
N SER A 534 -5.95 9.52 13.51
CA SER A 534 -5.24 8.78 12.47
C SER A 534 -4.79 9.70 11.34
N ALA A 535 -5.64 10.62 10.90
CA ALA A 535 -5.32 11.60 9.86
C ALA A 535 -4.22 12.58 10.34
N ASP A 536 -4.32 13.08 11.57
CA ASP A 536 -3.34 13.97 12.20
C ASP A 536 -1.97 13.29 12.38
N ALA A 537 -1.96 12.00 12.74
CA ALA A 537 -0.73 11.23 12.85
C ALA A 537 -0.03 11.06 11.48
N VAL A 538 -0.81 10.83 10.41
CA VAL A 538 -0.27 10.82 9.05
C VAL A 538 0.23 12.22 8.66
N ALA A 539 -0.58 13.25 8.85
CA ALA A 539 -0.25 14.62 8.47
C ALA A 539 1.00 15.15 9.20
N SER A 540 1.14 14.86 10.49
CA SER A 540 2.31 15.30 11.28
C SER A 540 3.59 14.53 10.97
N THR A 541 3.49 13.24 10.60
CA THR A 541 4.65 12.40 10.24
C THR A 541 5.08 12.59 8.79
N MET A 542 4.14 12.89 7.89
CA MET A 542 4.38 12.97 6.45
C MET A 542 5.50 13.95 6.05
N PRO A 543 5.65 15.18 6.60
CA PRO A 543 6.74 16.08 6.25
C PRO A 543 8.13 15.48 6.54
N LEU A 544 8.29 14.75 7.65
CA LEU A 544 9.52 14.04 7.97
C LEU A 544 9.83 12.94 6.95
N VAL A 545 8.82 12.13 6.63
CA VAL A 545 8.93 11.03 5.64
C VAL A 545 9.29 11.59 4.26
N LEU A 546 8.61 12.65 3.80
CA LEU A 546 8.89 13.32 2.53
C LEU A 546 10.32 13.87 2.48
N SER A 547 10.73 14.55 3.54
CA SER A 547 12.07 15.11 3.66
C SER A 547 13.15 14.02 3.62
N LEU A 548 12.93 12.93 4.34
CA LEU A 548 13.86 11.81 4.39
C LEU A 548 13.98 11.11 3.03
N ILE A 549 12.86 10.83 2.37
CA ILE A 549 12.84 10.26 1.00
C ILE A 549 13.57 11.21 0.04
N ALA A 550 13.29 12.51 0.11
CA ALA A 550 13.94 13.50 -0.75
C ALA A 550 15.47 13.53 -0.53
N VAL A 551 15.91 13.52 0.72
CA VAL A 551 17.35 13.51 1.06
C VAL A 551 18.02 12.21 0.60
N ILE A 552 17.42 11.04 0.90
CA ILE A 552 17.94 9.74 0.48
C ILE A 552 18.09 9.69 -1.04
N THR A 553 17.03 10.04 -1.75
CA THR A 553 17.01 10.09 -3.22
C THR A 553 18.04 11.04 -3.78
N PHE A 554 18.10 12.25 -3.22
CA PHE A 554 19.08 13.25 -3.64
C PHE A 554 20.52 12.74 -3.46
N VAL A 555 20.84 12.19 -2.30
CA VAL A 555 22.18 11.67 -2.00
C VAL A 555 22.54 10.51 -2.93
N LEU A 556 21.65 9.55 -3.09
CA LEU A 556 21.90 8.36 -3.91
C LEU A 556 22.08 8.73 -5.39
N LEU A 557 21.19 9.54 -5.96
CA LEU A 557 21.32 9.99 -7.35
C LEU A 557 22.52 10.91 -7.54
N PHE A 558 22.86 11.74 -6.56
CA PHE A 558 24.07 12.55 -6.62
C PHE A 558 25.33 11.67 -6.62
N LEU A 559 25.40 10.64 -5.78
CA LEU A 559 26.53 9.70 -5.76
C LEU A 559 26.65 8.93 -7.09
N LEU A 560 25.53 8.65 -7.75
CA LEU A 560 25.52 8.00 -9.06
C LEU A 560 25.93 8.95 -10.18
N THR A 561 25.36 10.17 -10.22
CA THR A 561 25.46 11.07 -11.39
C THR A 561 26.55 12.13 -11.28
N GLY A 562 26.89 12.55 -10.07
CA GLY A 562 27.76 13.70 -9.79
C GLY A 562 27.09 15.06 -10.09
N SER A 563 25.79 15.09 -10.30
CA SER A 563 24.98 16.29 -10.55
C SER A 563 24.03 16.59 -9.40
N VAL A 564 23.78 17.86 -9.16
CA VAL A 564 22.76 18.37 -8.23
C VAL A 564 21.42 18.55 -8.94
N VAL A 565 21.45 18.88 -10.20
CA VAL A 565 20.25 19.21 -10.99
C VAL A 565 19.42 17.98 -11.32
N LEU A 566 20.07 16.86 -11.65
CA LEU A 566 19.36 15.62 -11.98
C LEU A 566 18.52 15.09 -10.81
N PRO A 567 19.06 14.96 -9.57
CA PRO A 567 18.24 14.55 -8.42
C PRO A 567 17.06 15.49 -8.13
N LEU A 568 17.29 16.82 -8.20
CA LEU A 568 16.24 17.78 -7.93
C LEU A 568 15.11 17.70 -8.97
N LYS A 569 15.46 17.56 -10.25
CA LYS A 569 14.52 17.33 -11.33
C LYS A 569 13.72 16.04 -11.10
N ALA A 570 14.38 14.96 -10.73
CA ALA A 570 13.77 13.67 -10.44
C ALA A 570 12.69 13.79 -9.35
N LEU A 571 13.03 14.45 -8.25
CA LEU A 571 12.09 14.69 -7.14
C LEU A 571 10.83 15.43 -7.61
N VAL A 572 11.00 16.52 -8.37
CA VAL A 572 9.86 17.32 -8.89
C VAL A 572 8.99 16.49 -9.84
N LEU A 573 9.62 15.74 -10.76
CA LEU A 573 8.88 14.95 -11.74
C LEU A 573 8.12 13.81 -11.10
N ASN A 574 8.68 13.15 -10.09
CA ASN A 574 8.02 12.07 -9.37
C ASN A 574 6.81 12.58 -8.55
N VAL A 575 6.96 13.71 -7.86
CA VAL A 575 5.81 14.32 -7.16
C VAL A 575 4.70 14.65 -8.15
N LEU A 576 5.04 15.24 -9.31
CA LEU A 576 4.06 15.58 -10.33
C LEU A 576 3.34 14.33 -10.90
N SER A 577 4.05 13.22 -11.11
CA SER A 577 3.46 11.96 -11.55
C SER A 577 2.46 11.41 -10.53
N LEU A 578 2.83 11.46 -9.24
CA LEU A 578 1.99 10.94 -8.16
C LEU A 578 0.72 11.76 -7.93
N THR A 579 0.75 13.08 -8.17
CA THR A 579 -0.47 13.89 -8.04
C THR A 579 -1.58 13.41 -8.95
N ALA A 580 -1.27 13.00 -10.19
CA ALA A 580 -2.26 12.45 -11.12
C ALA A 580 -2.85 11.12 -10.62
N SER A 581 -2.02 10.25 -10.03
CA SER A 581 -2.49 8.98 -9.47
C SER A 581 -3.39 9.19 -8.25
N PHE A 582 -3.06 10.14 -7.38
CA PHE A 582 -3.90 10.50 -6.23
C PHE A 582 -5.22 11.12 -6.66
N GLY A 583 -5.20 12.01 -7.67
CA GLY A 583 -6.42 12.56 -8.23
C GLY A 583 -7.34 11.50 -8.80
N ALA A 584 -6.79 10.52 -9.52
CA ALA A 584 -7.56 9.38 -10.03
C ALA A 584 -8.19 8.54 -8.92
N LEU A 585 -7.49 8.32 -7.79
CA LEU A 585 -8.04 7.58 -6.65
C LEU A 585 -9.22 8.31 -6.01
N VAL A 586 -9.11 9.62 -5.81
CA VAL A 586 -10.21 10.44 -5.28
C VAL A 586 -11.39 10.38 -6.25
N TRP A 587 -11.15 10.64 -7.54
CA TRP A 587 -12.20 10.66 -8.56
C TRP A 587 -12.93 9.33 -8.70
N VAL A 588 -12.22 8.20 -8.59
CA VAL A 588 -12.82 6.86 -8.70
C VAL A 588 -13.48 6.44 -7.39
N PHE A 589 -12.75 6.40 -6.29
CA PHE A 589 -13.19 5.70 -5.08
C PHE A 589 -13.93 6.62 -4.09
N GLN A 590 -13.55 7.89 -3.97
CA GLN A 590 -14.26 8.83 -3.13
C GLN A 590 -15.53 9.32 -3.83
N ASP A 591 -15.40 9.79 -5.09
CA ASP A 591 -16.50 10.42 -5.83
C ASP A 591 -17.39 9.38 -6.56
N GLY A 592 -16.99 8.10 -6.60
CA GLY A 592 -17.78 6.98 -7.13
C GLY A 592 -17.80 6.88 -8.65
N ASN A 593 -16.96 7.61 -9.37
CA ASN A 593 -16.91 7.51 -10.82
C ASN A 593 -16.46 6.11 -11.27
N LEU A 594 -16.86 5.70 -12.46
CA LEU A 594 -16.68 4.34 -12.98
C LEU A 594 -17.26 3.25 -12.06
N GLY A 595 -18.29 3.59 -11.26
CA GLY A 595 -18.89 2.70 -10.27
C GLY A 595 -17.90 2.25 -9.18
N ALA A 596 -16.90 3.08 -8.88
CA ALA A 596 -15.80 2.79 -7.94
C ALA A 596 -15.17 1.39 -8.18
N PHE A 597 -15.16 0.92 -9.43
CA PHE A 597 -14.78 -0.44 -9.82
C PHE A 597 -15.50 -1.54 -9.03
N GLY A 598 -16.77 -1.35 -8.69
CA GLY A 598 -17.58 -2.32 -7.97
C GLY A 598 -17.37 -2.31 -6.43
N THR A 599 -16.72 -1.30 -5.89
CA THR A 599 -16.67 -1.03 -4.44
C THR A 599 -17.72 0.03 -4.05
N ALA A 600 -17.90 0.24 -2.75
CA ALA A 600 -18.75 1.33 -2.27
C ALA A 600 -17.98 2.65 -2.30
N ALA A 601 -18.55 3.67 -2.94
CA ALA A 601 -18.07 5.03 -2.81
C ALA A 601 -18.51 5.56 -1.43
N THR A 602 -17.54 5.72 -0.53
CA THR A 602 -17.82 6.19 0.84
C THR A 602 -17.87 7.71 0.97
N GLY A 603 -17.51 8.43 -0.09
CA GLY A 603 -17.34 9.88 -0.07
C GLY A 603 -16.07 10.33 0.66
N THR A 604 -15.25 9.40 1.15
CA THR A 604 -14.02 9.66 1.92
C THR A 604 -12.91 8.69 1.55
N MET A 605 -11.68 9.00 1.92
CA MET A 605 -10.50 8.16 1.72
C MET A 605 -9.69 8.04 3.02
N ALA A 606 -9.16 6.87 3.32
CA ALA A 606 -8.28 6.69 4.46
C ALA A 606 -6.91 7.37 4.22
N ALA A 607 -6.46 8.17 5.18
CA ALA A 607 -5.21 8.95 5.05
C ALA A 607 -3.95 8.08 4.86
N GLN A 608 -3.97 6.84 5.34
CA GLN A 608 -2.88 5.88 5.17
C GLN A 608 -2.65 5.46 3.72
N ILE A 609 -3.69 5.51 2.86
CA ILE A 609 -3.62 5.07 1.46
C ILE A 609 -2.67 5.96 0.62
N PRO A 610 -2.84 7.29 0.56
CA PRO A 610 -1.89 8.15 -0.15
C PRO A 610 -0.47 8.10 0.43
N ALA A 611 -0.32 7.99 1.77
CA ALA A 611 0.99 7.88 2.41
C ALA A 611 1.74 6.62 1.96
N LEU A 612 1.07 5.47 1.95
CA LEU A 612 1.62 4.23 1.46
C LEU A 612 2.00 4.32 -0.03
N LEU A 613 1.06 4.79 -0.86
CA LEU A 613 1.28 4.89 -2.31
C LEU A 613 2.42 5.84 -2.62
N PHE A 614 2.58 6.94 -1.87
CA PHE A 614 3.71 7.85 -2.03
C PHE A 614 5.04 7.13 -1.79
N CYS A 615 5.21 6.49 -0.62
CA CYS A 615 6.46 5.82 -0.26
C CYS A 615 6.82 4.71 -1.25
N LEU A 616 5.82 3.93 -1.66
CA LEU A 616 6.00 2.80 -2.56
C LEU A 616 6.27 3.23 -4.00
N ALA A 617 5.40 4.04 -4.58
CA ALA A 617 5.51 4.45 -5.97
C ALA A 617 6.72 5.35 -6.20
N PHE A 618 7.09 6.19 -5.22
CA PHE A 618 8.30 6.97 -5.26
C PHE A 618 9.56 6.09 -5.33
N GLY A 619 9.63 5.05 -4.48
CA GLY A 619 10.71 4.07 -4.52
C GLY A 619 10.82 3.38 -5.88
N LEU A 620 9.70 2.84 -6.39
CA LEU A 620 9.63 2.15 -7.68
C LEU A 620 9.97 3.07 -8.87
N SER A 621 9.57 4.34 -8.81
CA SER A 621 9.90 5.31 -9.84
C SER A 621 11.41 5.52 -9.96
N MET A 622 12.14 5.55 -8.86
CA MET A 622 13.58 5.79 -8.85
C MET A 622 14.39 4.73 -9.61
N ASP A 623 13.96 3.48 -9.59
CA ASP A 623 14.67 2.36 -10.22
C ASP A 623 14.91 2.58 -11.72
N TYR A 624 13.88 2.96 -12.43
CA TYR A 624 13.99 3.22 -13.86
C TYR A 624 14.73 4.51 -14.18
N GLU A 625 14.63 5.52 -13.29
CA GLU A 625 15.35 6.77 -13.49
C GLU A 625 16.86 6.56 -13.39
N VAL A 626 17.31 5.81 -12.39
CA VAL A 626 18.69 5.40 -12.23
C VAL A 626 19.22 4.70 -13.48
N PHE A 627 18.46 3.72 -13.99
CA PHE A 627 18.87 2.96 -15.16
C PHE A 627 18.96 3.83 -16.43
N LEU A 628 17.98 4.69 -16.65
CA LEU A 628 17.95 5.56 -17.83
C LEU A 628 19.05 6.63 -17.77
N ILE A 629 19.18 7.31 -16.63
CA ILE A 629 20.20 8.36 -16.45
C ILE A 629 21.63 7.78 -16.55
N SER A 630 21.85 6.58 -16.02
CA SER A 630 23.13 5.89 -16.13
C SER A 630 23.56 5.71 -17.59
N ARG A 631 22.65 5.26 -18.45
CA ARG A 631 22.92 5.09 -19.89
C ARG A 631 23.11 6.41 -20.64
N ILE A 632 22.33 7.43 -20.30
CA ILE A 632 22.51 8.76 -20.87
C ILE A 632 23.89 9.31 -20.46
N ARG A 633 24.28 9.12 -19.20
CA ARG A 633 25.58 9.56 -18.67
C ARG A 633 26.77 8.87 -19.37
N GLU A 634 26.64 7.58 -19.66
CA GLU A 634 27.65 6.82 -20.40
C GLU A 634 27.97 7.50 -21.77
N HIS A 635 26.91 7.82 -22.54
CA HIS A 635 27.05 8.52 -23.82
C HIS A 635 27.55 9.96 -23.66
N TRP A 636 27.09 10.67 -22.63
CA TRP A 636 27.51 12.03 -22.31
C TRP A 636 29.02 12.11 -22.00
N LEU A 637 29.52 11.19 -21.18
CA LEU A 637 30.96 11.16 -20.82
C LEU A 637 31.85 10.76 -21.98
N ALA A 638 31.34 10.00 -22.93
CA ALA A 638 32.06 9.58 -24.14
C ALA A 638 32.04 10.63 -25.28
N SER A 639 31.35 11.76 -25.08
CA SER A 639 31.13 12.81 -26.09
C SER A 639 31.91 14.10 -25.75
N GLY A 640 31.82 15.10 -26.63
CA GLY A 640 32.45 16.42 -26.44
C GLY A 640 31.77 17.30 -25.39
N GLN A 641 30.70 16.82 -24.73
CA GLN A 641 29.97 17.47 -23.62
C GLN A 641 29.38 18.86 -24.01
N THR A 642 29.04 19.02 -25.27
CA THR A 642 28.32 20.21 -25.76
C THR A 642 26.78 20.05 -25.56
N ARG A 643 26.02 21.10 -25.84
CA ARG A 643 24.55 21.04 -25.81
C ARG A 643 24.01 20.03 -26.83
N VAL A 644 24.63 19.95 -28.01
CA VAL A 644 24.21 18.99 -29.06
C VAL A 644 24.52 17.55 -28.61
N ASP A 645 25.65 17.35 -27.97
CA ASP A 645 26.05 16.04 -27.42
C ASP A 645 25.07 15.58 -26.29
N ASN A 646 24.57 16.53 -25.48
CA ASN A 646 23.57 16.22 -24.49
C ASN A 646 22.29 15.67 -25.16
N ASP A 647 21.81 16.32 -26.22
CA ASP A 647 20.59 15.89 -26.93
C ASP A 647 20.80 14.53 -27.61
N GLU A 648 21.99 14.28 -28.14
CA GLU A 648 22.33 13.00 -28.75
C GLU A 648 22.47 11.90 -27.68
N ALA A 649 23.12 12.18 -26.54
CA ALA A 649 23.22 11.26 -25.42
C ALA A 649 21.84 10.86 -24.88
N VAL A 650 20.91 11.81 -24.78
CA VAL A 650 19.53 11.55 -24.37
C VAL A 650 18.83 10.65 -25.39
N ALA A 651 18.94 10.96 -26.70
CA ALA A 651 18.30 10.18 -27.74
C ALA A 651 18.85 8.75 -27.82
N LEU A 652 20.16 8.56 -27.73
CA LEU A 652 20.81 7.24 -27.74
C LEU A 652 20.52 6.45 -26.46
N GLY A 653 20.54 7.10 -25.30
CA GLY A 653 20.21 6.49 -24.02
C GLY A 653 18.79 5.92 -24.03
N ILE A 654 17.80 6.72 -24.45
CA ILE A 654 16.40 6.27 -24.55
C ILE A 654 16.22 5.22 -25.66
N ALA A 655 16.90 5.36 -26.80
CA ALA A 655 16.80 4.40 -27.89
C ALA A 655 17.23 2.98 -27.46
N ARG A 656 18.25 2.88 -26.60
CA ARG A 656 18.77 1.59 -26.10
C ARG A 656 17.93 1.04 -24.92
N THR A 657 17.38 1.90 -24.07
CA THR A 657 16.70 1.49 -22.84
C THR A 657 15.18 1.52 -22.93
N GLY A 658 14.59 2.35 -23.80
CA GLY A 658 13.15 2.60 -23.85
C GLY A 658 12.31 1.34 -24.02
N ARG A 659 12.78 0.38 -24.81
CA ARG A 659 12.07 -0.90 -24.99
C ARG A 659 12.07 -1.73 -23.69
N VAL A 660 13.17 -1.75 -22.97
CA VAL A 660 13.30 -2.52 -21.71
C VAL A 660 12.48 -1.85 -20.63
N VAL A 661 12.57 -0.53 -20.47
CA VAL A 661 11.82 0.26 -19.49
C VAL A 661 10.31 0.14 -19.72
N THR A 662 9.84 0.27 -20.96
CA THR A 662 8.41 0.13 -21.23
C THR A 662 7.89 -1.30 -21.04
N ALA A 663 8.69 -2.31 -21.39
CA ALA A 663 8.34 -3.70 -21.14
C ALA A 663 8.23 -4.01 -19.64
N ALA A 664 9.20 -3.53 -18.86
CA ALA A 664 9.20 -3.66 -17.41
C ALA A 664 8.01 -2.93 -16.77
N ALA A 665 7.71 -1.70 -17.20
CA ALA A 665 6.57 -0.94 -16.73
C ALA A 665 5.22 -1.62 -17.03
N VAL A 666 5.07 -2.21 -18.22
CA VAL A 666 3.87 -2.99 -18.56
C VAL A 666 3.76 -4.23 -17.66
N LEU A 667 4.85 -4.94 -17.44
CA LEU A 667 4.87 -6.11 -16.55
C LEU A 667 4.50 -5.74 -15.11
N MET A 668 5.08 -4.66 -14.56
CA MET A 668 4.71 -4.16 -13.25
C MET A 668 3.25 -3.71 -13.20
N ALA A 669 2.79 -2.96 -14.20
CA ALA A 669 1.40 -2.52 -14.27
C ALA A 669 0.43 -3.70 -14.31
N VAL A 670 0.76 -4.76 -15.05
CA VAL A 670 -0.01 -6.02 -15.06
C VAL A 670 -0.01 -6.65 -13.67
N SER A 671 1.15 -6.76 -13.02
CA SER A 671 1.24 -7.33 -11.67
C SER A 671 0.43 -6.53 -10.66
N PHE A 672 0.53 -5.19 -10.65
CA PHE A 672 -0.25 -4.35 -9.74
C PHE A 672 -1.75 -4.33 -10.07
N SER A 673 -2.12 -4.44 -11.35
CA SER A 673 -3.54 -4.47 -11.74
C SER A 673 -4.26 -5.73 -11.26
N THR A 674 -3.55 -6.81 -10.91
CA THR A 674 -4.18 -8.01 -10.32
C THR A 674 -4.80 -7.72 -8.95
N LEU A 675 -4.27 -6.72 -8.21
CA LEU A 675 -4.89 -6.24 -6.97
C LEU A 675 -6.30 -5.66 -7.18
N MET A 676 -6.63 -5.21 -8.38
CA MET A 676 -7.98 -4.72 -8.70
C MET A 676 -9.02 -5.85 -8.76
N ALA A 677 -8.58 -7.11 -8.83
CA ALA A 677 -9.46 -8.28 -8.74
C ALA A 677 -9.85 -8.63 -7.30
N ALA A 678 -9.20 -8.02 -6.28
CA ALA A 678 -9.56 -8.21 -4.88
C ALA A 678 -10.97 -7.67 -4.59
N GLU A 679 -11.69 -8.29 -3.67
CA GLU A 679 -12.99 -7.77 -3.21
C GLU A 679 -12.84 -6.71 -2.11
N VAL A 680 -11.74 -6.74 -1.36
CA VAL A 680 -11.44 -5.71 -0.36
C VAL A 680 -11.05 -4.39 -1.06
N SER A 681 -11.83 -3.32 -0.82
CA SER A 681 -11.69 -2.03 -1.52
C SER A 681 -10.29 -1.40 -1.38
N VAL A 682 -9.66 -1.54 -0.22
CA VAL A 682 -8.29 -1.04 0.05
C VAL A 682 -7.28 -1.65 -0.94
N MET A 683 -7.42 -2.93 -1.28
CA MET A 683 -6.54 -3.59 -2.25
C MET A 683 -6.78 -3.07 -3.68
N ARG A 684 -8.04 -2.81 -4.06
CA ARG A 684 -8.36 -2.21 -5.36
C ARG A 684 -7.77 -0.80 -5.50
N MET A 685 -7.84 0.00 -4.43
CA MET A 685 -7.21 1.33 -4.39
C MET A 685 -5.69 1.23 -4.61
N PHE A 686 -5.02 0.27 -3.96
CA PHE A 686 -3.59 0.04 -4.17
C PHE A 686 -3.30 -0.40 -5.60
N GLY A 687 -4.07 -1.33 -6.13
CA GLY A 687 -3.92 -1.82 -7.49
C GLY A 687 -4.01 -0.72 -8.53
N LEU A 688 -5.07 0.10 -8.46
CA LEU A 688 -5.25 1.22 -9.38
C LEU A 688 -4.15 2.28 -9.21
N GLY A 689 -3.89 2.70 -7.97
CA GLY A 689 -2.92 3.74 -7.67
C GLY A 689 -1.51 3.39 -8.16
N LEU A 690 -1.03 2.17 -7.87
CA LEU A 690 0.29 1.71 -8.29
C LEU A 690 0.36 1.50 -9.80
N THR A 691 -0.68 0.93 -10.42
CA THR A 691 -0.74 0.74 -11.87
C THR A 691 -0.64 2.08 -12.60
N LEU A 692 -1.43 3.08 -12.17
CA LEU A 692 -1.39 4.41 -12.76
C LEU A 692 -0.07 5.13 -12.51
N ALA A 693 0.48 5.03 -11.28
CA ALA A 693 1.75 5.64 -10.93
C ALA A 693 2.89 5.10 -11.82
N VAL A 694 3.00 3.78 -11.96
CA VAL A 694 4.04 3.14 -12.80
C VAL A 694 3.85 3.48 -14.27
N LEU A 695 2.62 3.41 -14.80
CA LEU A 695 2.37 3.74 -16.20
C LEU A 695 2.62 5.21 -16.50
N ALA A 696 2.13 6.14 -15.68
CA ALA A 696 2.36 7.58 -15.86
C ALA A 696 3.85 7.92 -15.80
N ASP A 697 4.56 7.35 -14.83
CA ASP A 697 5.99 7.58 -14.68
C ASP A 697 6.79 7.03 -15.86
N ALA A 698 6.63 5.76 -16.20
CA ALA A 698 7.42 5.11 -17.23
C ALA A 698 7.11 5.62 -18.65
N THR A 699 5.89 6.08 -18.93
CA THR A 699 5.49 6.53 -20.26
C THR A 699 5.52 8.05 -20.40
N VAL A 700 4.71 8.74 -19.60
CA VAL A 700 4.52 10.19 -19.74
C VAL A 700 5.72 10.96 -19.19
N VAL A 701 6.16 10.64 -17.99
CA VAL A 701 7.26 11.36 -17.35
C VAL A 701 8.58 11.03 -18.02
N ARG A 702 8.93 9.77 -18.17
CA ARG A 702 10.27 9.36 -18.64
C ARG A 702 10.47 9.45 -20.15
N MET A 703 9.44 9.12 -20.94
CA MET A 703 9.58 9.13 -22.41
C MET A 703 9.22 10.48 -23.04
N MET A 704 8.63 11.40 -22.27
CA MET A 704 8.24 12.73 -22.78
C MET A 704 8.81 13.87 -21.93
N LEU A 705 8.51 13.90 -20.64
CA LEU A 705 8.81 15.05 -19.78
C LEU A 705 10.31 15.13 -19.43
N MET A 706 10.90 14.01 -19.06
CA MET A 706 12.32 13.92 -18.72
C MET A 706 13.23 14.31 -19.88
N PRO A 707 13.11 13.78 -21.12
CA PRO A 707 13.92 14.25 -22.24
C PRO A 707 13.66 15.72 -22.60
N ALA A 708 12.42 16.20 -22.51
CA ALA A 708 12.10 17.61 -22.74
C ALA A 708 12.87 18.53 -21.75
N PHE A 709 12.88 18.19 -20.46
CA PHE A 709 13.66 18.93 -19.46
C PHE A 709 15.16 18.81 -19.65
N MET A 710 15.66 17.63 -20.06
CA MET A 710 17.09 17.45 -20.35
C MET A 710 17.55 18.31 -21.53
N HIS A 711 16.72 18.51 -22.54
CA HIS A 711 16.99 19.45 -23.63
C HIS A 711 16.99 20.92 -23.18
N LEU A 712 15.97 21.31 -22.39
CA LEU A 712 15.83 22.67 -21.90
C LEU A 712 17.02 23.10 -21.01
N LEU A 713 17.46 22.22 -20.13
CA LEU A 713 18.58 22.46 -19.23
C LEU A 713 19.96 22.25 -19.92
N GLY A 714 20.02 21.45 -20.99
CA GLY A 714 21.24 21.18 -21.75
C GLY A 714 22.41 20.72 -20.83
N ARG A 715 23.57 21.36 -20.95
CA ARG A 715 24.75 21.05 -20.12
C ARG A 715 24.56 21.27 -18.63
N TYR A 716 23.59 22.09 -18.20
CA TYR A 716 23.32 22.32 -16.78
C TYR A 716 22.75 21.09 -16.07
N ASN A 717 22.22 20.10 -16.81
CA ASN A 717 21.84 18.81 -16.22
C ASN A 717 22.99 18.15 -15.43
N TRP A 718 24.21 18.40 -15.83
CA TRP A 718 25.42 17.75 -15.27
C TRP A 718 26.16 18.66 -14.29
N TRP A 719 25.57 19.79 -13.91
CA TRP A 719 26.19 20.77 -13.03
C TRP A 719 26.16 20.33 -11.55
N ALA A 720 27.31 20.58 -10.87
CA ALA A 720 27.43 20.53 -9.43
C ALA A 720 28.40 21.58 -8.92
N PRO A 721 28.23 22.15 -7.72
CA PRO A 721 29.15 23.03 -7.05
C PRO A 721 30.55 22.37 -6.84
N ALA A 722 31.59 23.15 -6.82
CA ALA A 722 32.96 22.63 -6.70
C ALA A 722 33.21 21.74 -5.46
N PRO A 723 32.66 22.04 -4.24
CA PRO A 723 32.78 21.15 -3.08
C PRO A 723 32.12 19.79 -3.32
N MET A 724 30.91 19.79 -3.90
CA MET A 724 30.17 18.57 -4.17
C MET A 724 30.84 17.72 -5.26
N ARG A 725 31.43 18.33 -6.28
CA ARG A 725 32.24 17.59 -7.27
C ARG A 725 33.47 16.91 -6.64
N ARG A 726 34.12 17.54 -5.62
CA ARG A 726 35.21 16.90 -4.86
C ARG A 726 34.69 15.70 -4.05
N LEU A 727 33.52 15.86 -3.41
CA LEU A 727 32.86 14.78 -2.68
C LEU A 727 32.52 13.60 -3.58
N HIS A 728 31.94 13.87 -4.76
CA HIS A 728 31.64 12.85 -5.76
C HIS A 728 32.88 12.12 -6.28
N LYS A 729 33.97 12.83 -6.50
CA LYS A 729 35.27 12.20 -6.90
C LYS A 729 35.79 11.23 -5.84
N ARG A 730 35.50 11.47 -4.55
CA ARG A 730 35.97 10.63 -3.45
C ARG A 730 35.03 9.46 -3.14
N PHE A 731 33.73 9.67 -3.22
CA PHE A 731 32.68 8.72 -2.79
C PHE A 731 31.74 8.30 -3.90
N GLY A 732 31.86 8.85 -5.10
CA GLY A 732 30.99 8.55 -6.22
C GLY A 732 31.02 7.08 -6.62
N ILE A 733 29.85 6.57 -6.97
CA ILE A 733 29.67 5.21 -7.45
C ILE A 733 29.93 5.21 -8.96
N ALA A 734 31.19 4.98 -9.36
CA ALA A 734 31.54 4.91 -10.78
C ALA A 734 31.06 3.56 -11.37
N GLU A 735 30.35 3.60 -12.49
CA GLU A 735 29.96 2.40 -13.24
C GLU A 735 31.13 1.81 -14.04
N SER A 736 32.14 2.61 -14.36
CA SER A 736 33.34 2.17 -15.08
C SER A 736 34.42 1.70 -14.10
N GLY A 737 34.47 0.39 -13.89
CA GLY A 737 35.79 -0.22 -13.59
C GLY A 737 36.66 -0.01 -14.83
N GLU A 738 37.81 0.65 -14.65
CA GLU A 738 38.92 0.87 -15.58
C GLU A 738 38.54 1.05 -17.07
N THR A 739 38.72 2.24 -17.55
CA THR A 739 38.61 2.63 -18.95
C THR A 739 39.47 1.69 -19.82
N SER A 740 38.81 0.77 -20.51
CA SER A 740 39.39 0.27 -21.76
C SER A 740 39.50 1.47 -22.69
N PRO A 741 40.66 1.69 -23.31
CA PRO A 741 40.83 2.77 -24.27
C PRO A 741 39.81 2.67 -25.38
N PRO A 742 39.35 3.79 -25.96
CA PRO A 742 38.37 3.76 -27.04
C PRO A 742 38.93 2.89 -28.15
N ARG A 743 38.18 1.86 -28.55
CA ARG A 743 38.50 1.09 -29.75
C ARG A 743 38.49 2.06 -30.90
N GLU A 744 39.66 2.16 -31.59
CA GLU A 744 39.77 2.86 -32.87
C GLU A 744 38.65 2.35 -33.81
N PRO A 745 38.01 3.25 -34.56
CA PRO A 745 37.06 2.82 -35.58
C PRO A 745 37.81 1.89 -36.56
N ILE A 746 37.29 0.68 -36.74
CA ILE A 746 37.76 -0.26 -37.75
C ILE A 746 37.58 0.45 -39.12
N LEU A 747 38.64 1.01 -39.63
CA LEU A 747 38.70 1.51 -40.99
C LEU A 747 38.41 0.32 -41.93
N PRO A 748 37.53 0.43 -42.91
CA PRO A 748 37.37 -0.62 -43.90
C PRO A 748 38.69 -0.85 -44.61
N LEU A 749 39.13 -2.10 -44.64
CA LEU A 749 40.30 -2.51 -45.42
C LEU A 749 40.14 -2.05 -46.86
N PRO A 750 41.16 -1.45 -47.51
CA PRO A 750 41.09 -1.09 -48.91
C PRO A 750 40.88 -2.35 -49.75
N VAL A 751 39.81 -2.37 -50.56
CA VAL A 751 39.58 -3.37 -51.56
C VAL A 751 40.73 -3.34 -52.53
N ALA A 752 41.58 -4.39 -52.52
CA ALA A 752 42.61 -4.57 -53.52
C ALA A 752 41.92 -4.76 -54.90
N THR A 753 42.27 -3.90 -55.83
CA THR A 753 41.89 -3.93 -57.24
C THR A 753 42.37 -5.18 -57.95
#